data_2b9552c6aeb0d6044ee4431eef420a4c
#
_entry.id   2b9552c6aeb0d6044ee4431eef420a4c
#
_cell.length_a   1.000
_cell.length_b   1.000
_cell.length_c   1.000
_cell.angle_alpha   90.00
_cell.angle_beta   90.00
_cell.angle_gamma   90.00
#
_symmetry.space_group_name_H-M   'P 1'
#
loop_
_entity.id
_entity.type
_entity.pdbx_description
1 polymer ?
#
loop_
_entity_poly.entity_id
_entity_poly.type
_entity_poly.pdbx_seq_one_letter_code
_entity_poly.pdbx_strand_id
1 'polypeptide(L)'
;MTLSSRAISLAASSALRSRLLSLPPACRILSLEPAFTRGRRSRPAIYQPEGIRLYSSGNTSEALQKFKKSLQFPSATCSFEQLASQNQDLNDQRVVIHGYVGARRDASKNLTFAELHDMSLGSTVQLVSTPTKGVDGSDSPHNVLRELREHSPVAINGTIKARKAPSAGKGDSRPGLITNVEVKVDDITALNTFPDDIIMAKDTVFPPEQRHLQIRNDDSLRNALAFRSKAARIVRNELCDEHSFTEIETPLLFKSTPEGAREFLVPTRVPGLAYALPQSPQQYKQILMGSGIPRYVQIAKCFRDEDLRADRQPEFTQVDLEMAFASAEDVMRTVEAVVRRLWSELLAYDVPETFPRMSYEEAMSKYGSDKPDLRLGSEIRRVEYMVPVDLVSKIGPLTDPIVEVMKIPISEDANETRKFVGTFMDSPEAQPFIQNPHGQPGIFIFDSRKPLQGLQVFGFEAAEQVEEMLELEDGDLVVLQARPKEDFSGGSTPIGNLRLALHKAAVKHGYLRAPEGFAFTWINDFPLFSPSNDSEPGQGGAAGLAATHHPFTSPKTAEDMDLLLSEPLSVRADHYDLVVNGVELGGGSRRIHSAEMQELVMREVLKMSDERMKDFEHLIEVLRAGCPPHAGLALGFDRLIAVMLGKESVRDVIAFPKSGKGEDMLVKSPTKMTDGQMETYHLKLRA
;
A
#
# COMPACT_ATOMS: atom_id res chain seq x y z
N MET A 1 -30.67 -28.26 -43.96
CA MET A 1 -31.69 -29.12 -43.36
C MET A 1 -31.71 -28.69 -41.89
N THR A 2 -32.36 -27.67 -41.52
CA THR A 2 -33.80 -27.40 -41.23
C THR A 2 -34.35 -28.23 -40.06
N LEU A 3 -34.90 -27.51 -39.09
CA LEU A 3 -35.91 -27.84 -38.10
C LEU A 3 -35.36 -28.25 -36.71
N SER A 4 -35.88 -27.78 -35.59
CA SER A 4 -36.92 -26.78 -35.27
C SER A 4 -36.98 -26.60 -33.74
N SER A 5 -37.31 -25.40 -33.34
CA SER A 5 -37.79 -24.99 -32.03
C SER A 5 -38.98 -25.82 -31.52
N ARG A 6 -39.05 -26.06 -30.20
CA ARG A 6 -40.33 -25.94 -29.46
C ARG A 6 -40.12 -25.88 -27.95
N ALA A 7 -40.74 -24.86 -27.40
CA ALA A 7 -40.98 -24.58 -26.00
C ALA A 7 -41.79 -25.70 -25.30
N ILE A 8 -41.57 -25.91 -24.01
CA ILE A 8 -42.56 -26.43 -23.07
C ILE A 8 -42.58 -25.53 -21.86
N SER A 9 -43.69 -24.85 -21.71
CA SER A 9 -44.12 -24.06 -20.58
C SER A 9 -45.05 -24.91 -19.69
N LEU A 10 -45.02 -24.61 -18.38
CA LEU A 10 -46.08 -24.85 -17.37
C LEU A 10 -46.44 -26.30 -17.00
N ALA A 11 -46.07 -26.67 -15.75
CA ALA A 11 -47.03 -27.14 -14.73
C ALA A 11 -46.26 -27.69 -13.53
N ALA A 12 -46.41 -27.06 -12.35
CA ALA A 12 -46.48 -27.71 -11.06
C ALA A 12 -46.60 -26.69 -9.92
N SER A 13 -47.79 -26.18 -9.76
CA SER A 13 -48.25 -25.73 -8.46
C SER A 13 -48.99 -26.92 -7.81
N SER A 14 -48.96 -27.02 -6.49
CA SER A 14 -49.64 -27.97 -5.60
C SER A 14 -48.87 -29.21 -5.17
N ALA A 15 -48.04 -29.08 -4.16
CA ALA A 15 -47.81 -30.12 -3.13
C ALA A 15 -46.85 -29.62 -2.02
N LEU A 16 -47.30 -28.67 -1.21
CA LEU A 16 -46.66 -28.31 0.05
C LEU A 16 -47.65 -27.58 0.97
N ARG A 17 -48.78 -28.25 1.21
CA ARG A 17 -49.64 -27.96 2.39
C ARG A 17 -50.08 -29.28 2.99
N SER A 18 -49.31 -29.83 3.92
CA SER A 18 -49.75 -30.75 4.92
C SER A 18 -48.56 -31.40 5.63
N ARG A 19 -48.02 -30.73 6.63
CA ARG A 19 -47.36 -31.32 7.81
C ARG A 19 -46.92 -30.18 8.76
N LEU A 20 -47.91 -29.60 9.40
CA LEU A 20 -47.81 -28.84 10.61
C LEU A 20 -48.91 -29.29 11.55
N LEU A 21 -48.69 -30.37 12.30
CA LEU A 21 -49.48 -30.74 13.45
C LEU A 21 -48.71 -31.87 14.14
N SER A 22 -47.91 -31.51 15.18
CA SER A 22 -47.65 -32.30 16.40
C SER A 22 -46.40 -31.80 17.12
N LEU A 23 -46.59 -30.83 18.01
CA LEU A 23 -45.71 -30.58 19.14
C LEU A 23 -46.60 -30.29 20.36
N PRO A 24 -46.33 -30.88 21.52
CA PRO A 24 -47.16 -30.75 22.71
C PRO A 24 -46.93 -29.41 23.44
N PRO A 25 -47.96 -28.91 24.17
CA PRO A 25 -47.88 -27.65 24.89
C PRO A 25 -47.41 -27.91 26.33
N ALA A 26 -46.28 -27.32 26.73
CA ALA A 26 -46.03 -27.02 28.14
C ALA A 26 -44.80 -26.14 28.32
N CYS A 27 -45.02 -24.84 28.46
CA CYS A 27 -44.31 -24.01 29.42
C CYS A 27 -45.11 -22.73 29.66
N ARG A 28 -45.84 -22.74 30.78
CA ARG A 28 -46.54 -21.56 31.31
C ARG A 28 -45.49 -20.55 31.78
N ILE A 29 -45.60 -19.34 31.26
CA ILE A 29 -44.91 -18.17 31.80
C ILE A 29 -45.64 -17.75 33.07
N LEU A 30 -45.00 -17.90 34.22
CA LEU A 30 -45.40 -17.30 35.47
C LEU A 30 -45.00 -15.82 35.46
N SER A 31 -45.99 -14.93 35.43
CA SER A 31 -45.85 -13.53 35.73
C SER A 31 -45.61 -13.34 37.23
N LEU A 32 -44.44 -12.92 37.64
CA LEU A 32 -44.16 -12.43 38.98
C LEU A 32 -44.01 -10.91 38.90
N GLU A 33 -45.01 -10.22 39.44
CA GLU A 33 -44.88 -8.79 39.82
C GLU A 33 -43.92 -8.67 41.00
N PRO A 34 -42.97 -7.73 41.00
CA PRO A 34 -42.21 -7.43 42.21
C PRO A 34 -42.88 -6.35 43.04
N ALA A 35 -43.16 -6.67 44.29
CA ALA A 35 -43.57 -5.73 45.32
C ALA A 35 -42.49 -4.63 45.54
N PHE A 36 -42.94 -3.36 45.49
CA PHE A 36 -42.12 -2.21 45.81
C PHE A 36 -41.90 -2.09 47.33
N THR A 37 -40.66 -2.34 47.77
CA THR A 37 -40.17 -1.84 49.07
C THR A 37 -39.29 -0.65 48.83
N ARG A 38 -39.67 0.52 49.39
CA ARG A 38 -38.90 1.78 49.37
C ARG A 38 -37.61 1.63 50.17
N GLY A 39 -36.48 1.41 49.50
CA GLY A 39 -35.16 1.59 50.04
C GLY A 39 -34.51 2.83 49.38
N ARG A 40 -34.12 3.82 50.19
CA ARG A 40 -33.30 4.97 49.73
C ARG A 40 -32.00 4.45 49.18
N ARG A 41 -31.84 4.45 47.86
CA ARG A 41 -30.53 4.26 47.20
C ARG A 41 -29.96 5.62 46.88
N SER A 42 -28.79 5.89 47.44
CA SER A 42 -27.88 6.92 47.03
C SER A 42 -27.63 6.83 45.52
N ARG A 43 -27.82 7.96 44.79
CA ARG A 43 -27.48 8.05 43.39
C ARG A 43 -25.97 7.86 43.22
N PRO A 44 -25.47 6.98 42.31
CA PRO A 44 -24.07 6.93 41.99
C PRO A 44 -23.66 8.27 41.37
N ALA A 45 -22.54 8.81 41.80
CA ALA A 45 -21.92 10.00 41.21
C ALA A 45 -21.68 9.75 39.73
N ILE A 46 -22.27 10.56 38.88
CA ILE A 46 -22.01 10.56 37.44
C ILE A 46 -20.57 11.06 37.28
N TYR A 47 -19.65 10.20 36.89
CA TYR A 47 -18.31 10.58 36.49
C TYR A 47 -18.42 11.51 35.27
N GLN A 48 -18.07 12.75 35.41
CA GLN A 48 -17.90 13.70 34.31
C GLN A 48 -16.45 13.63 33.86
N PRO A 49 -16.15 13.18 32.64
CA PRO A 49 -14.80 13.29 32.12
C PRO A 49 -14.43 14.76 31.95
N GLU A 50 -13.34 15.17 32.58
CA GLU A 50 -12.76 16.50 32.37
C GLU A 50 -12.42 16.67 30.87
N GLY A 51 -13.07 17.63 30.22
CA GLY A 51 -12.78 18.00 28.82
C GLY A 51 -13.96 18.11 27.88
N ILE A 52 -15.17 17.65 28.24
CA ILE A 52 -16.36 17.95 27.45
C ILE A 52 -16.89 19.30 27.91
N ARG A 53 -16.69 20.36 27.12
CA ARG A 53 -17.43 21.62 27.29
C ARG A 53 -18.91 21.29 27.09
N LEU A 54 -19.65 21.19 28.21
CA LEU A 54 -21.09 21.15 28.16
C LEU A 54 -21.55 22.48 27.57
N TYR A 55 -22.23 22.44 26.43
CA TYR A 55 -22.90 23.59 25.86
C TYR A 55 -23.85 24.18 26.92
N SER A 56 -23.76 25.49 27.12
CA SER A 56 -24.69 26.19 28.02
C SER A 56 -26.13 25.98 27.52
N SER A 57 -27.11 25.96 28.41
CA SER A 57 -28.51 25.67 28.07
C SER A 57 -29.11 26.61 27.00
N GLY A 58 -28.53 27.80 26.81
CA GLY A 58 -28.88 28.72 25.71
C GLY A 58 -28.43 28.26 24.33
N ASN A 59 -27.22 27.69 24.23
CA ASN A 59 -26.67 27.20 22.97
C ASN A 59 -27.35 25.90 22.49
N THR A 60 -27.95 25.13 23.39
CA THR A 60 -28.61 23.86 23.02
C THR A 60 -29.86 24.14 22.16
N SER A 61 -30.64 25.16 22.44
CA SER A 61 -31.83 25.52 21.66
C SER A 61 -31.45 26.01 20.25
N GLU A 62 -30.40 26.82 20.14
CA GLU A 62 -29.89 27.32 18.85
C GLU A 62 -29.32 26.22 17.98
N ALA A 63 -28.50 25.31 18.54
CA ALA A 63 -27.96 24.17 17.84
C ALA A 63 -29.07 23.26 17.31
N LEU A 64 -30.10 22.98 18.13
CA LEU A 64 -31.25 22.17 17.70
C LEU A 64 -32.02 22.84 16.55
N GLN A 65 -32.22 24.18 16.60
CA GLN A 65 -32.90 24.88 15.53
C GLN A 65 -32.10 24.92 14.23
N LYS A 66 -30.78 25.18 14.32
CA LYS A 66 -29.88 25.10 13.15
C LYS A 66 -29.90 23.71 12.52
N PHE A 67 -29.84 22.67 13.35
CA PHE A 67 -29.86 21.30 12.86
C PHE A 67 -31.21 20.92 12.24
N LYS A 68 -32.32 21.34 12.83
CA LYS A 68 -33.67 21.16 12.24
C LYS A 68 -33.79 21.77 10.85
N LYS A 69 -33.22 22.96 10.63
CA LYS A 69 -33.20 23.61 9.31
C LYS A 69 -32.39 22.81 8.29
N SER A 70 -31.29 22.20 8.72
CA SER A 70 -30.42 21.39 7.85
C SER A 70 -30.95 19.97 7.57
N LEU A 71 -31.93 19.46 8.35
CA LEU A 71 -32.54 18.14 8.14
C LEU A 71 -33.42 18.07 6.88
N GLN A 72 -33.99 19.19 6.45
CA GLN A 72 -34.88 19.26 5.33
C GLN A 72 -34.27 20.17 4.25
N PHE A 73 -33.53 19.58 3.34
CA PHE A 73 -33.03 20.29 2.17
C PHE A 73 -33.50 19.57 0.90
N PRO A 74 -33.70 20.32 -0.20
CA PRO A 74 -34.21 19.73 -1.43
C PRO A 74 -33.21 18.76 -2.05
N SER A 75 -33.68 17.69 -2.66
CA SER A 75 -32.84 16.76 -3.41
C SER A 75 -32.20 17.45 -4.62
N ALA A 76 -30.94 17.14 -4.92
CA ALA A 76 -30.30 17.66 -6.12
C ALA A 76 -31.03 17.19 -7.38
N THR A 77 -31.29 18.11 -8.30
CA THR A 77 -31.95 17.81 -9.60
C THR A 77 -30.98 17.91 -10.76
N CYS A 78 -29.77 18.44 -10.54
CA CYS A 78 -28.73 18.60 -11.55
C CYS A 78 -27.37 18.31 -10.96
N SER A 79 -26.53 17.56 -11.68
CA SER A 79 -25.12 17.31 -11.34
C SER A 79 -24.18 18.32 -12.02
N PHE A 80 -22.95 18.44 -11.52
CA PHE A 80 -21.92 19.25 -12.17
C PHE A 80 -21.52 18.69 -13.55
N GLU A 81 -21.57 17.38 -13.76
CA GLU A 81 -21.33 16.74 -15.04
C GLU A 81 -22.39 17.16 -16.09
N GLN A 82 -23.64 17.25 -15.66
CA GLN A 82 -24.73 17.75 -16.51
C GLN A 82 -24.54 19.24 -16.86
N LEU A 83 -24.08 20.04 -15.90
CA LEU A 83 -23.76 21.46 -16.15
C LEU A 83 -22.56 21.64 -17.09
N ALA A 84 -21.58 20.75 -17.03
CA ALA A 84 -20.42 20.75 -17.89
C ALA A 84 -20.75 20.29 -19.33
N SER A 85 -21.78 19.46 -19.49
CA SER A 85 -22.26 19.05 -20.81
C SER A 85 -22.79 20.27 -21.57
N GLN A 86 -22.38 20.41 -22.84
CA GLN A 86 -22.79 21.55 -23.70
C GLN A 86 -24.27 21.45 -24.16
N ASN A 87 -25.13 20.89 -23.35
CA ASN A 87 -26.52 20.71 -23.68
C ASN A 87 -27.25 22.06 -23.56
N GLN A 88 -27.61 22.68 -24.67
CA GLN A 88 -28.31 23.97 -24.72
C GLN A 88 -29.69 23.94 -24.06
N ASP A 89 -30.26 22.76 -23.83
CA ASP A 89 -31.59 22.57 -23.22
C ASP A 89 -31.65 22.92 -21.72
N LEU A 90 -30.48 23.16 -21.07
CA LEU A 90 -30.43 23.50 -19.64
C LEU A 90 -30.63 24.99 -19.36
N ASN A 91 -30.58 25.87 -20.36
CA ASN A 91 -30.77 27.31 -20.14
C ASN A 91 -32.19 27.62 -19.64
N ASP A 92 -32.29 28.52 -18.66
CA ASP A 92 -33.52 28.92 -17.99
C ASP A 92 -34.23 27.83 -17.15
N GLN A 93 -33.63 26.66 -17.02
CA GLN A 93 -34.15 25.61 -16.13
C GLN A 93 -33.84 25.94 -14.65
N ARG A 94 -34.84 25.67 -13.78
CA ARG A 94 -34.67 25.70 -12.33
C ARG A 94 -34.06 24.38 -11.87
N VAL A 95 -32.99 24.48 -11.08
CA VAL A 95 -32.24 23.32 -10.58
C VAL A 95 -31.92 23.46 -9.11
N VAL A 96 -31.77 22.33 -8.46
CA VAL A 96 -31.15 22.21 -7.13
C VAL A 96 -29.79 21.58 -7.27
N ILE A 97 -28.77 22.23 -6.75
CA ILE A 97 -27.38 21.77 -6.81
C ILE A 97 -26.80 21.79 -5.38
N HIS A 98 -26.08 20.72 -5.03
CA HIS A 98 -25.36 20.64 -3.76
C HIS A 98 -23.87 20.84 -3.97
N GLY A 99 -23.21 21.57 -3.08
CA GLY A 99 -21.76 21.77 -3.17
C GLY A 99 -21.21 22.56 -1.99
N TYR A 100 -19.97 22.97 -2.12
CA TYR A 100 -19.27 23.80 -1.16
C TYR A 100 -19.07 25.21 -1.73
N VAL A 101 -19.38 26.22 -0.93
CA VAL A 101 -19.11 27.62 -1.32
C VAL A 101 -17.60 27.82 -1.49
N GLY A 102 -17.21 28.35 -2.63
CA GLY A 102 -15.84 28.72 -2.93
C GLY A 102 -15.62 30.24 -2.83
N ALA A 103 -14.60 30.71 -3.55
CA ALA A 103 -14.21 32.12 -3.56
C ALA A 103 -15.38 33.01 -3.95
N ARG A 104 -15.52 34.13 -3.23
CA ARG A 104 -16.57 35.12 -3.41
C ARG A 104 -16.01 36.47 -3.82
N ARG A 105 -16.74 37.15 -4.70
CA ARG A 105 -16.45 38.51 -5.13
C ARG A 105 -17.70 39.35 -5.13
N ASP A 106 -17.79 40.36 -4.26
CA ASP A 106 -18.86 41.33 -4.23
C ASP A 106 -18.56 42.45 -5.25
N ALA A 107 -19.27 42.46 -6.38
CA ALA A 107 -19.12 43.49 -7.41
C ALA A 107 -19.81 44.78 -7.00
N SER A 108 -20.92 44.68 -6.25
CA SER A 108 -21.64 45.78 -5.63
C SER A 108 -22.49 45.28 -4.47
N LYS A 109 -23.19 46.19 -3.77
CA LYS A 109 -24.17 45.81 -2.74
C LYS A 109 -25.30 44.92 -3.30
N ASN A 110 -25.54 44.99 -4.60
CA ASN A 110 -26.65 44.30 -5.28
C ASN A 110 -26.21 43.19 -6.23
N LEU A 111 -24.92 42.85 -6.25
CA LEU A 111 -24.39 41.81 -7.14
C LEU A 111 -23.19 41.12 -6.52
N THR A 112 -23.33 39.84 -6.24
CA THR A 112 -22.30 38.98 -5.71
C THR A 112 -22.09 37.80 -6.65
N PHE A 113 -20.83 37.52 -6.94
CA PHE A 113 -20.37 36.29 -7.60
C PHE A 113 -19.73 35.40 -6.56
N ALA A 114 -20.03 34.11 -6.60
CA ALA A 114 -19.35 33.10 -5.79
C ALA A 114 -19.06 31.87 -6.64
N GLU A 115 -18.11 31.07 -6.22
CA GLU A 115 -17.87 29.75 -6.78
C GLU A 115 -18.65 28.71 -5.97
N LEU A 116 -19.15 27.67 -6.64
CA LEU A 116 -19.67 26.48 -6.02
C LEU A 116 -18.84 25.31 -6.50
N HIS A 117 -18.19 24.62 -5.57
CA HIS A 117 -17.44 23.40 -5.86
C HIS A 117 -18.36 22.19 -5.69
N ASP A 118 -18.21 21.20 -6.56
CA ASP A 118 -18.90 19.94 -6.42
C ASP A 118 -18.47 19.16 -5.16
N MET A 119 -19.12 18.05 -4.85
CA MET A 119 -18.81 17.24 -3.67
C MET A 119 -17.41 16.64 -3.69
N SER A 120 -16.86 16.38 -4.90
CA SER A 120 -15.51 15.86 -5.08
C SER A 120 -14.43 16.95 -5.07
N LEU A 121 -14.83 18.23 -5.07
CA LEU A 121 -13.98 19.42 -5.21
C LEU A 121 -13.23 19.47 -6.56
N GLY A 122 -13.63 18.64 -7.53
CA GLY A 122 -13.01 18.55 -8.86
C GLY A 122 -13.61 19.49 -9.90
N SER A 123 -14.86 19.92 -9.71
CA SER A 123 -15.59 20.80 -10.62
C SER A 123 -16.12 22.04 -9.92
N THR A 124 -16.16 23.16 -10.66
CA THR A 124 -16.57 24.45 -10.11
C THR A 124 -17.52 25.15 -11.07
N VAL A 125 -18.62 25.69 -10.56
CA VAL A 125 -19.56 26.53 -11.33
C VAL A 125 -19.70 27.89 -10.68
N GLN A 126 -19.91 28.94 -11.47
CA GLN A 126 -20.17 30.29 -10.97
C GLN A 126 -21.60 30.43 -10.49
N LEU A 127 -21.78 30.96 -9.28
CA LEU A 127 -23.04 31.43 -8.74
C LEU A 127 -23.15 32.94 -8.97
N VAL A 128 -24.34 33.40 -9.31
CA VAL A 128 -24.68 34.84 -9.39
C VAL A 128 -25.85 35.13 -8.48
N SER A 129 -25.65 36.02 -7.52
CA SER A 129 -26.68 36.39 -6.56
C SER A 129 -26.99 37.89 -6.61
N THR A 130 -28.29 38.20 -6.64
CA THR A 130 -28.83 39.55 -6.59
C THR A 130 -29.94 39.62 -5.55
N PRO A 131 -30.15 40.78 -4.85
CA PRO A 131 -31.25 40.95 -3.93
C PRO A 131 -32.60 40.69 -4.63
N THR A 132 -33.45 39.92 -3.98
CA THR A 132 -34.83 39.71 -4.46
C THR A 132 -35.74 40.84 -3.97
N LYS A 133 -36.46 41.49 -4.88
CA LYS A 133 -37.40 42.57 -4.52
C LYS A 133 -38.44 42.08 -3.50
N GLY A 134 -38.53 42.71 -2.36
CA GLY A 134 -39.53 42.40 -1.32
C GLY A 134 -39.08 41.36 -0.28
N VAL A 135 -37.82 40.89 -0.32
CA VAL A 135 -37.23 40.05 0.72
C VAL A 135 -36.06 40.83 1.33
N ASP A 136 -36.39 41.70 2.29
CA ASP A 136 -35.40 42.46 3.04
C ASP A 136 -35.15 41.76 4.39
N GLY A 137 -33.86 41.51 4.73
CA GLY A 137 -33.47 40.94 6.02
C GLY A 137 -32.23 40.01 5.91
N SER A 138 -31.74 39.58 7.07
CA SER A 138 -30.59 38.66 7.19
C SER A 138 -30.83 37.33 6.48
N ASP A 139 -32.07 36.90 6.35
CA ASP A 139 -32.46 35.61 5.78
C ASP A 139 -32.63 35.66 4.25
N SER A 140 -32.38 36.81 3.59
CA SER A 140 -32.42 36.84 2.13
C SER A 140 -31.31 35.96 1.51
N PRO A 141 -31.57 35.20 0.43
CA PRO A 141 -30.56 34.33 -0.20
C PRO A 141 -29.26 35.07 -0.55
N HIS A 142 -29.39 36.34 -0.95
CA HIS A 142 -28.25 37.19 -1.25
C HIS A 142 -27.39 37.50 -0.03
N ASN A 143 -27.98 37.83 1.11
CA ASN A 143 -27.25 38.09 2.35
C ASN A 143 -26.68 36.81 2.95
N VAL A 144 -27.45 35.72 2.95
CA VAL A 144 -26.94 34.39 3.38
C VAL A 144 -25.68 34.02 2.61
N LEU A 145 -25.67 34.15 1.27
CA LEU A 145 -24.47 33.85 0.47
C LEU A 145 -23.29 34.75 0.82
N ARG A 146 -23.54 36.03 1.16
CA ARG A 146 -22.50 36.98 1.56
C ARG A 146 -21.91 36.74 2.94
N GLU A 147 -22.68 36.14 3.83
CA GLU A 147 -22.26 35.81 5.20
C GLU A 147 -21.62 34.41 5.30
N LEU A 148 -21.97 33.51 4.38
CA LEU A 148 -21.39 32.17 4.36
C LEU A 148 -19.89 32.22 4.11
N ARG A 149 -19.15 31.41 4.86
CA ARG A 149 -17.74 31.21 4.64
C ARG A 149 -17.47 30.25 3.50
N GLU A 150 -16.34 30.44 2.86
CA GLU A 150 -15.79 29.44 1.92
C GLU A 150 -15.74 28.07 2.58
N HIS A 151 -15.89 27.04 1.79
CA HIS A 151 -15.94 25.63 2.21
C HIS A 151 -17.20 25.21 2.99
N SER A 152 -18.17 26.11 3.22
CA SER A 152 -19.46 25.72 3.82
C SER A 152 -20.30 24.91 2.84
N PRO A 153 -20.87 23.75 3.25
CA PRO A 153 -21.75 22.96 2.40
C PRO A 153 -23.12 23.61 2.28
N VAL A 154 -23.64 23.68 1.05
CA VAL A 154 -24.91 24.34 0.74
C VAL A 154 -25.77 23.55 -0.24
N ALA A 155 -27.08 23.73 -0.17
CA ALA A 155 -28.01 23.40 -1.24
C ALA A 155 -28.46 24.73 -1.90
N ILE A 156 -28.21 24.86 -3.19
CA ILE A 156 -28.55 26.01 -4.02
C ILE A 156 -29.76 25.67 -4.86
N ASN A 157 -30.84 26.41 -4.71
CA ASN A 157 -31.95 26.44 -5.66
C ASN A 157 -31.73 27.64 -6.58
N GLY A 158 -31.59 27.39 -7.86
CA GLY A 158 -31.25 28.45 -8.80
C GLY A 158 -31.68 28.17 -10.21
N THR A 159 -31.52 29.17 -11.07
CA THR A 159 -31.83 29.10 -12.49
C THR A 159 -30.53 29.11 -13.28
N ILE A 160 -30.33 28.11 -14.17
CA ILE A 160 -29.19 28.04 -15.06
C ILE A 160 -29.29 29.13 -16.11
N LYS A 161 -28.19 29.86 -16.33
CA LYS A 161 -28.07 30.88 -17.37
C LYS A 161 -26.85 30.57 -18.24
N ALA A 162 -27.04 30.66 -19.54
CA ALA A 162 -25.94 30.54 -20.48
C ALA A 162 -24.98 31.73 -20.28
N ARG A 163 -23.70 31.44 -20.19
CA ARG A 163 -22.63 32.42 -20.03
C ARG A 163 -22.07 32.78 -21.39
N LYS A 164 -21.90 34.05 -21.68
CA LYS A 164 -21.20 34.48 -22.91
C LYS A 164 -19.75 34.01 -22.84
N ALA A 165 -19.29 33.38 -23.91
CA ALA A 165 -17.89 32.94 -24.01
C ALA A 165 -16.96 34.12 -23.68
N PRO A 166 -15.92 33.92 -22.85
CA PRO A 166 -14.93 34.95 -22.60
C PRO A 166 -14.29 35.38 -23.92
N SER A 167 -14.07 36.69 -24.09
CA SER A 167 -13.36 37.20 -25.26
C SER A 167 -11.97 36.57 -25.34
N ALA A 168 -11.51 36.27 -26.55
CA ALA A 168 -10.23 35.62 -26.83
C ALA A 168 -9.08 36.28 -26.02
N GLY A 169 -8.37 35.50 -25.21
CA GLY A 169 -7.22 35.96 -24.41
C GLY A 169 -7.48 36.23 -22.91
N LYS A 170 -8.70 36.11 -22.40
CA LYS A 170 -9.02 36.30 -20.97
C LYS A 170 -9.80 35.12 -20.35
N GLY A 171 -9.73 33.94 -20.91
CA GLY A 171 -10.36 32.76 -20.34
C GLY A 171 -9.58 32.26 -19.12
N ASP A 172 -10.26 32.09 -17.98
CA ASP A 172 -9.72 31.35 -16.84
C ASP A 172 -9.67 29.87 -17.24
N SER A 173 -8.45 29.32 -17.32
CA SER A 173 -8.17 27.96 -17.79
C SER A 173 -8.00 26.96 -16.64
N ARG A 174 -8.52 27.25 -15.45
CA ARG A 174 -8.45 26.33 -14.31
C ARG A 174 -9.13 24.99 -14.64
N PRO A 175 -8.48 23.84 -14.38
CA PRO A 175 -9.11 22.53 -14.55
C PRO A 175 -10.43 22.43 -13.78
N GLY A 176 -11.44 21.82 -14.37
CA GLY A 176 -12.74 21.61 -13.72
C GLY A 176 -13.67 22.84 -13.65
N LEU A 177 -13.24 24.02 -14.14
CA LEU A 177 -14.09 25.20 -14.18
C LEU A 177 -15.10 25.11 -15.31
N ILE A 178 -16.40 25.12 -14.96
CA ILE A 178 -17.52 25.16 -15.90
C ILE A 178 -17.73 26.63 -16.35
N THR A 179 -17.43 26.91 -17.62
CA THR A 179 -17.43 28.27 -18.18
C THR A 179 -18.59 28.61 -19.09
N ASN A 180 -19.35 27.60 -19.53
CA ASN A 180 -20.46 27.73 -20.46
C ASN A 180 -21.78 28.19 -19.79
N VAL A 181 -21.91 27.95 -18.48
CA VAL A 181 -23.11 28.31 -17.72
C VAL A 181 -22.75 28.98 -16.39
N GLU A 182 -23.72 29.68 -15.82
CA GLU A 182 -23.71 30.17 -14.45
C GLU A 182 -25.06 29.88 -13.79
N VAL A 183 -25.10 29.81 -12.47
CA VAL A 183 -26.34 29.57 -11.73
C VAL A 183 -26.75 30.84 -11.00
N LYS A 184 -27.89 31.42 -11.43
CA LYS A 184 -28.52 32.50 -10.71
C LYS A 184 -29.19 31.93 -9.46
N VAL A 185 -28.78 32.39 -8.29
CA VAL A 185 -29.29 31.93 -6.99
C VAL A 185 -30.69 32.48 -6.77
N ASP A 186 -31.69 31.60 -6.61
CA ASP A 186 -33.05 31.93 -6.24
C ASP A 186 -33.24 31.70 -4.72
N ASP A 187 -32.64 30.63 -4.17
CA ASP A 187 -32.63 30.33 -2.74
C ASP A 187 -31.37 29.58 -2.33
N ILE A 188 -30.96 29.67 -1.08
CA ILE A 188 -29.78 29.02 -0.51
C ILE A 188 -30.06 28.49 0.88
N THR A 189 -29.81 27.22 1.07
CA THR A 189 -29.86 26.55 2.37
C THR A 189 -28.44 26.20 2.82
N ALA A 190 -27.97 26.84 3.88
CA ALA A 190 -26.73 26.45 4.54
C ALA A 190 -26.95 25.16 5.31
N LEU A 191 -26.19 24.10 4.93
CA LEU A 191 -26.30 22.78 5.56
C LEU A 191 -25.38 22.65 6.77
N ASN A 192 -24.27 23.38 6.75
CA ASN A 192 -23.34 23.56 7.86
C ASN A 192 -22.52 24.84 7.61
N THR A 193 -21.73 25.25 8.60
CA THR A 193 -20.83 26.41 8.48
C THR A 193 -19.38 25.94 8.64
N PHE A 194 -18.51 26.48 7.80
CA PHE A 194 -17.07 26.25 7.95
C PHE A 194 -16.51 27.15 9.07
N PRO A 195 -15.70 26.63 10.00
CA PRO A 195 -15.24 27.39 11.16
C PRO A 195 -14.18 28.44 10.81
N ASP A 196 -14.04 29.44 11.69
CA ASP A 196 -13.17 30.62 11.49
C ASP A 196 -11.70 30.33 11.76
N ASP A 197 -11.43 29.33 12.57
CA ASP A 197 -10.11 28.93 13.04
C ASP A 197 -9.36 27.99 12.07
N ILE A 198 -10.03 27.49 11.02
CA ILE A 198 -9.43 26.68 9.98
C ILE A 198 -9.13 27.53 8.74
N ILE A 199 -7.85 27.67 8.40
CA ILE A 199 -7.41 28.40 7.21
C ILE A 199 -7.10 27.39 6.10
N MET A 200 -7.89 27.41 5.03
CA MET A 200 -7.72 26.59 3.83
C MET A 200 -7.06 27.42 2.74
N ALA A 201 -5.74 27.48 2.71
CA ALA A 201 -5.00 28.06 1.58
C ALA A 201 -4.40 26.95 0.71
N LYS A 202 -4.15 27.25 -0.56
CA LYS A 202 -3.65 26.25 -1.55
C LYS A 202 -2.39 25.53 -1.09
N ASP A 203 -1.51 26.21 -0.36
CA ASP A 203 -0.23 25.65 0.09
C ASP A 203 -0.23 25.28 1.59
N THR A 204 -1.41 25.22 2.21
CA THR A 204 -1.51 24.84 3.63
C THR A 204 -1.24 23.35 3.79
N VAL A 205 -0.19 23.02 4.53
CA VAL A 205 0.12 21.66 4.96
C VAL A 205 -0.55 21.40 6.31
N PHE A 206 -1.57 20.57 6.32
CA PHE A 206 -2.23 20.16 7.55
C PHE A 206 -1.46 19.06 8.26
N PRO A 207 -1.40 19.05 9.60
CA PRO A 207 -0.75 17.98 10.35
C PRO A 207 -1.54 16.67 10.26
N PRO A 208 -0.91 15.53 10.56
CA PRO A 208 -1.57 14.20 10.47
C PRO A 208 -2.83 14.07 11.33
N GLU A 209 -2.96 14.81 12.43
CA GLU A 209 -4.14 14.87 13.29
C GLU A 209 -5.36 15.45 12.57
N GLN A 210 -5.11 16.18 11.50
CA GLN A 210 -6.13 16.79 10.64
C GLN A 210 -6.19 16.12 9.27
N ARG A 211 -6.02 14.79 9.21
CA ARG A 211 -6.00 14.02 7.96
C ARG A 211 -7.22 14.28 7.07
N HIS A 212 -8.40 14.53 7.64
CA HIS A 212 -9.60 14.91 6.91
C HIS A 212 -9.43 16.23 6.14
N LEU A 213 -8.67 17.19 6.67
CA LEU A 213 -8.34 18.43 5.97
C LEU A 213 -7.23 18.22 4.93
N GLN A 214 -6.26 17.35 5.19
CA GLN A 214 -5.29 16.95 4.17
C GLN A 214 -6.01 16.38 2.95
N ILE A 215 -6.91 15.39 3.15
CA ILE A 215 -7.69 14.79 2.06
C ILE A 215 -8.52 15.86 1.35
N ARG A 216 -9.09 16.81 2.08
CA ARG A 216 -9.92 17.87 1.51
C ARG A 216 -9.14 18.89 0.70
N ASN A 217 -7.90 19.22 1.10
CA ASN A 217 -7.08 20.27 0.51
C ASN A 217 -6.10 19.76 -0.56
N ASP A 218 -5.76 18.47 -0.55
CA ASP A 218 -4.77 17.88 -1.45
C ASP A 218 -5.43 17.07 -2.57
N ASP A 219 -5.47 17.65 -3.78
CA ASP A 219 -5.98 17.00 -4.99
C ASP A 219 -5.17 15.75 -5.33
N SER A 220 -3.85 15.76 -5.12
CA SER A 220 -2.97 14.61 -5.41
C SER A 220 -3.37 13.41 -4.55
N LEU A 221 -3.66 13.64 -3.27
CA LEU A 221 -4.10 12.59 -2.36
C LEU A 221 -5.49 12.05 -2.75
N ARG A 222 -6.47 12.94 -3.06
CA ARG A 222 -7.80 12.48 -3.52
C ARG A 222 -7.71 11.67 -4.81
N ASN A 223 -6.89 12.13 -5.76
CA ASN A 223 -6.66 11.43 -7.01
C ASN A 223 -5.99 10.06 -6.78
N ALA A 224 -5.04 9.96 -5.85
CA ALA A 224 -4.41 8.69 -5.49
C ALA A 224 -5.42 7.70 -4.89
N LEU A 225 -6.35 8.15 -4.04
CA LEU A 225 -7.41 7.30 -3.49
C LEU A 225 -8.41 6.84 -4.58
N ALA A 226 -8.76 7.74 -5.52
CA ALA A 226 -9.62 7.39 -6.66
C ALA A 226 -8.91 6.40 -7.61
N PHE A 227 -7.62 6.62 -7.87
CA PHE A 227 -6.77 5.73 -8.66
C PHE A 227 -6.72 4.33 -8.03
N ARG A 228 -6.46 4.25 -6.73
CA ARG A 228 -6.47 3.01 -5.95
C ARG A 228 -7.79 2.25 -6.10
N SER A 229 -8.93 2.94 -6.02
CA SER A 229 -10.25 2.34 -6.20
C SER A 229 -10.46 1.77 -7.61
N LYS A 230 -9.99 2.49 -8.64
CA LYS A 230 -10.05 2.00 -10.03
C LYS A 230 -9.14 0.77 -10.21
N ALA A 231 -7.91 0.81 -9.67
CA ALA A 231 -6.98 -0.30 -9.72
C ALA A 231 -7.57 -1.58 -9.09
N ALA A 232 -8.19 -1.47 -7.91
CA ALA A 232 -8.85 -2.61 -7.26
C ALA A 232 -9.95 -3.23 -8.13
N ARG A 233 -10.72 -2.40 -8.85
CA ARG A 233 -11.76 -2.89 -9.77
C ARG A 233 -11.16 -3.60 -10.98
N ILE A 234 -10.08 -3.04 -11.56
CA ILE A 234 -9.40 -3.67 -12.71
C ILE A 234 -8.82 -5.03 -12.31
N VAL A 235 -8.19 -5.14 -11.15
CA VAL A 235 -7.66 -6.41 -10.62
C VAL A 235 -8.78 -7.45 -10.50
N ARG A 236 -9.94 -7.08 -9.93
CA ARG A 236 -11.08 -7.99 -9.83
C ARG A 236 -11.59 -8.43 -11.19
N ASN A 237 -11.78 -7.49 -12.11
CA ASN A 237 -12.27 -7.81 -13.45
C ASN A 237 -11.29 -8.75 -14.19
N GLU A 238 -9.98 -8.47 -14.11
CA GLU A 238 -8.98 -9.33 -14.76
C GLU A 238 -8.96 -10.72 -14.17
N LEU A 239 -8.91 -10.85 -12.85
CA LEU A 239 -8.80 -12.16 -12.21
C LEU A 239 -10.13 -12.94 -12.24
N CYS A 240 -11.25 -12.29 -11.89
CA CYS A 240 -12.54 -13.00 -11.78
C CYS A 240 -13.20 -13.23 -13.12
N ASP A 241 -13.24 -12.22 -14.01
CA ASP A 241 -13.98 -12.29 -15.25
C ASP A 241 -13.16 -12.98 -16.35
N GLU A 242 -11.87 -12.65 -16.51
CA GLU A 242 -11.01 -13.17 -17.58
C GLU A 242 -10.31 -14.48 -17.19
N HIS A 243 -9.88 -14.60 -15.93
CA HIS A 243 -9.11 -15.76 -15.44
C HIS A 243 -9.89 -16.72 -14.54
N SER A 244 -11.21 -16.51 -14.36
CA SER A 244 -12.12 -17.39 -13.61
C SER A 244 -11.71 -17.62 -12.15
N PHE A 245 -11.14 -16.61 -11.47
CA PHE A 245 -10.90 -16.65 -10.05
C PHE A 245 -12.21 -16.44 -9.26
N THR A 246 -12.28 -17.06 -8.09
CA THR A 246 -13.35 -16.83 -7.12
C THR A 246 -12.82 -15.96 -6.01
N GLU A 247 -13.43 -14.76 -5.80
CA GLU A 247 -13.07 -13.91 -4.66
C GLU A 247 -13.73 -14.46 -3.40
N ILE A 248 -12.91 -14.83 -2.39
CA ILE A 248 -13.37 -15.39 -1.12
C ILE A 248 -12.71 -14.65 0.03
N GLU A 249 -13.51 -14.16 0.96
CA GLU A 249 -13.02 -13.54 2.20
C GLU A 249 -12.60 -14.59 3.22
N THR A 250 -11.47 -14.35 3.89
CA THR A 250 -10.94 -15.18 4.96
C THR A 250 -11.08 -14.49 6.31
N PRO A 251 -11.23 -15.24 7.42
CA PRO A 251 -11.34 -14.65 8.76
C PRO A 251 -10.16 -13.78 9.16
N LEU A 252 -10.44 -12.65 9.83
CA LEU A 252 -9.42 -11.82 10.48
C LEU A 252 -9.10 -12.25 11.91
N LEU A 253 -10.01 -12.98 12.57
CA LEU A 253 -9.75 -13.56 13.88
C LEU A 253 -9.28 -15.00 13.68
N PHE A 254 -7.98 -15.21 13.81
CA PHE A 254 -7.34 -16.49 13.57
C PHE A 254 -6.55 -16.94 14.80
N LYS A 255 -5.93 -18.09 14.75
CA LYS A 255 -4.99 -18.51 15.79
C LYS A 255 -3.58 -17.98 15.46
N SER A 256 -2.73 -17.91 16.46
CA SER A 256 -1.31 -17.58 16.26
C SER A 256 -0.65 -18.62 15.35
N THR A 257 -0.05 -18.14 14.27
CA THR A 257 0.75 -18.93 13.33
C THR A 257 1.87 -18.02 12.84
N PRO A 258 2.95 -17.91 13.61
CA PRO A 258 4.03 -16.99 13.26
C PRO A 258 4.65 -17.39 11.90
N GLU A 259 4.37 -16.57 10.88
CA GLU A 259 4.83 -16.75 9.49
C GLU A 259 6.00 -15.81 9.15
N GLY A 260 6.68 -15.26 10.15
CA GLY A 260 7.81 -14.33 9.99
C GLY A 260 7.75 -13.20 10.99
N ALA A 261 6.83 -12.28 10.81
CA ALA A 261 6.65 -11.11 11.67
C ALA A 261 6.02 -11.45 13.05
N ARG A 262 6.09 -10.53 13.99
CA ARG A 262 5.28 -10.60 15.20
C ARG A 262 3.81 -10.33 14.87
N GLU A 263 2.93 -10.98 15.62
CA GLU A 263 1.49 -10.91 15.44
C GLU A 263 0.83 -9.94 16.42
N PHE A 264 -0.26 -9.31 15.98
CA PHE A 264 -1.16 -8.60 16.89
C PHE A 264 -2.11 -9.60 17.56
N LEU A 265 -2.03 -9.70 18.87
CA LEU A 265 -2.92 -10.58 19.65
C LEU A 265 -4.19 -9.82 20.07
N VAL A 266 -5.33 -10.46 19.90
CA VAL A 266 -6.65 -9.94 20.29
C VAL A 266 -7.17 -10.77 21.46
N PRO A 267 -7.13 -10.23 22.69
CA PRO A 267 -7.58 -10.96 23.87
C PRO A 267 -9.08 -11.25 23.81
N THR A 268 -9.49 -12.36 24.42
CA THR A 268 -10.90 -12.76 24.52
C THR A 268 -11.42 -12.60 25.95
N ARG A 269 -12.74 -12.72 26.14
CA ARG A 269 -13.37 -12.73 27.46
C ARG A 269 -13.14 -14.05 28.24
N VAL A 270 -12.51 -15.02 27.61
CA VAL A 270 -12.12 -16.28 28.25
C VAL A 270 -10.66 -16.15 28.70
N PRO A 271 -10.36 -16.36 29.99
CA PRO A 271 -9.00 -16.22 30.52
C PRO A 271 -7.98 -17.09 29.76
N GLY A 272 -6.86 -16.48 29.38
CA GLY A 272 -5.77 -17.18 28.73
C GLY A 272 -5.97 -17.48 27.23
N LEU A 273 -7.12 -17.09 26.63
CA LEU A 273 -7.37 -17.28 25.20
C LEU A 273 -7.30 -15.94 24.46
N ALA A 274 -6.60 -15.94 23.32
CA ALA A 274 -6.51 -14.81 22.41
C ALA A 274 -6.65 -15.30 20.96
N TYR A 275 -7.17 -14.44 20.10
CA TYR A 275 -6.99 -14.56 18.66
C TYR A 275 -5.70 -13.84 18.26
N ALA A 276 -5.18 -14.15 17.07
CA ALA A 276 -4.18 -13.36 16.38
C ALA A 276 -4.79 -12.74 15.11
N LEU A 277 -4.35 -11.55 14.73
CA LEU A 277 -4.66 -10.99 13.42
C LEU A 277 -3.75 -11.61 12.36
N PRO A 278 -4.25 -11.97 11.17
CA PRO A 278 -3.49 -12.69 10.16
C PRO A 278 -2.40 -11.81 9.53
N GLN A 279 -1.21 -12.35 9.37
CA GLN A 279 -0.13 -11.73 8.63
C GLN A 279 -0.36 -11.78 7.11
N SER A 280 -1.06 -12.82 6.67
CA SER A 280 -1.56 -13.06 5.31
C SER A 280 -2.64 -14.14 5.35
N PRO A 281 -3.45 -14.32 4.30
CA PRO A 281 -4.40 -15.43 4.21
C PRO A 281 -3.74 -16.77 3.80
N GLN A 282 -2.43 -16.93 3.93
CA GLN A 282 -1.66 -18.04 3.38
C GLN A 282 -2.22 -19.42 3.70
N GLN A 283 -2.53 -19.70 4.95
CA GLN A 283 -3.03 -21.03 5.32
C GLN A 283 -4.44 -21.26 4.79
N TYR A 284 -5.31 -20.24 4.85
CA TYR A 284 -6.67 -20.38 4.33
C TYR A 284 -6.71 -20.59 2.81
N LYS A 285 -5.86 -19.93 2.03
CA LYS A 285 -5.86 -20.16 0.59
C LYS A 285 -5.37 -21.57 0.22
N GLN A 286 -4.43 -22.15 0.97
CA GLN A 286 -4.03 -23.56 0.81
C GLN A 286 -5.17 -24.51 1.19
N ILE A 287 -5.91 -24.23 2.28
CA ILE A 287 -7.11 -24.98 2.68
C ILE A 287 -8.17 -24.93 1.57
N LEU A 288 -8.37 -23.77 0.93
CA LEU A 288 -9.32 -23.64 -0.18
C LEU A 288 -8.91 -24.48 -1.40
N MET A 289 -7.60 -24.57 -1.71
CA MET A 289 -7.12 -25.47 -2.76
C MET A 289 -7.43 -26.93 -2.46
N GLY A 290 -7.18 -27.40 -1.22
CA GLY A 290 -7.55 -28.74 -0.76
C GLY A 290 -9.06 -28.95 -0.64
N SER A 291 -9.85 -27.89 -0.59
CA SER A 291 -11.32 -27.93 -0.53
C SER A 291 -11.99 -27.89 -1.91
N GLY A 292 -11.22 -27.91 -3.00
CA GLY A 292 -11.77 -27.94 -4.36
C GLY A 292 -12.07 -26.58 -4.98
N ILE A 293 -11.55 -25.49 -4.45
CA ILE A 293 -11.59 -24.17 -5.08
C ILE A 293 -10.38 -24.05 -6.02
N PRO A 294 -10.56 -24.04 -7.35
CA PRO A 294 -9.44 -24.14 -8.28
C PRO A 294 -8.60 -22.86 -8.39
N ARG A 295 -9.22 -21.70 -8.19
CA ARG A 295 -8.58 -20.38 -8.29
C ARG A 295 -9.20 -19.43 -7.28
N TYR A 296 -8.40 -18.98 -6.36
CA TYR A 296 -8.78 -18.07 -5.28
C TYR A 296 -8.12 -16.71 -5.47
N VAL A 297 -8.88 -15.64 -5.18
CA VAL A 297 -8.36 -14.28 -5.03
C VAL A 297 -9.02 -13.58 -3.85
N GLN A 298 -8.30 -12.67 -3.21
CA GLN A 298 -8.83 -11.77 -2.19
C GLN A 298 -8.03 -10.47 -2.16
N ILE A 299 -8.72 -9.32 -2.04
CA ILE A 299 -8.08 -8.07 -1.62
C ILE A 299 -8.08 -8.08 -0.09
N ALA A 300 -7.03 -8.65 0.49
CA ALA A 300 -6.93 -9.01 1.89
C ALA A 300 -6.35 -7.88 2.75
N LYS A 301 -6.86 -7.75 3.99
CA LYS A 301 -6.20 -6.99 5.04
C LYS A 301 -5.22 -7.88 5.79
N CYS A 302 -3.99 -7.38 5.92
CA CYS A 302 -2.88 -8.07 6.57
C CYS A 302 -2.31 -7.21 7.69
N PHE A 303 -1.79 -7.84 8.73
CA PHE A 303 -1.33 -7.20 9.95
C PHE A 303 0.04 -7.74 10.36
N ARG A 304 1.04 -6.86 10.54
CA ARG A 304 2.37 -7.25 11.01
C ARG A 304 2.90 -6.25 12.01
N ASP A 305 3.30 -6.74 13.18
CA ASP A 305 3.90 -5.91 14.24
C ASP A 305 5.42 -5.85 14.04
N GLU A 306 5.83 -5.10 13.02
CA GLU A 306 7.22 -4.92 12.59
C GLU A 306 7.67 -3.46 12.73
N ASP A 307 8.97 -3.23 12.59
CA ASP A 307 9.53 -1.90 12.49
C ASP A 307 9.02 -1.16 11.24
N LEU A 308 8.46 0.02 11.47
CA LEU A 308 7.80 0.79 10.42
C LEU A 308 8.80 1.61 9.62
N ARG A 309 8.68 1.53 8.28
CA ARG A 309 9.45 2.29 7.29
C ARG A 309 8.50 3.06 6.37
N ALA A 310 9.05 3.78 5.41
CA ALA A 310 8.25 4.52 4.43
C ALA A 310 7.34 3.59 3.58
N ASP A 311 7.80 2.38 3.32
CA ASP A 311 7.15 1.34 2.51
C ASP A 311 6.39 0.30 3.34
N ARG A 312 6.34 0.43 4.69
CA ARG A 312 5.68 -0.52 5.60
C ARG A 312 4.65 0.13 6.49
N GLN A 313 3.54 -0.55 6.67
CA GLN A 313 2.46 -0.22 7.60
C GLN A 313 2.11 -1.44 8.45
N PRO A 314 1.71 -1.28 9.73
CA PRO A 314 1.33 -2.41 10.57
C PRO A 314 0.01 -3.06 10.11
N GLU A 315 -0.79 -2.30 9.40
CA GLU A 315 -2.01 -2.71 8.71
C GLU A 315 -1.91 -2.31 7.24
N PHE A 316 -1.95 -3.28 6.33
CA PHE A 316 -1.79 -3.04 4.89
C PHE A 316 -2.70 -3.92 4.06
N THR A 317 -2.73 -3.70 2.76
CA THR A 317 -3.59 -4.43 1.84
C THR A 317 -2.75 -5.23 0.84
N GLN A 318 -3.13 -6.49 0.61
CA GLN A 318 -2.57 -7.34 -0.44
C GLN A 318 -3.66 -7.76 -1.43
N VAL A 319 -3.29 -7.93 -2.70
CA VAL A 319 -4.02 -8.80 -3.62
C VAL A 319 -3.39 -10.18 -3.50
N ASP A 320 -4.13 -11.09 -2.92
CA ASP A 320 -3.66 -12.45 -2.63
C ASP A 320 -4.36 -13.44 -3.55
N LEU A 321 -3.60 -14.27 -4.25
CA LEU A 321 -4.15 -15.25 -5.19
C LEU A 321 -3.47 -16.62 -5.04
N GLU A 322 -4.22 -17.69 -5.36
CA GLU A 322 -3.72 -19.06 -5.34
C GLU A 322 -4.44 -19.87 -6.44
N MET A 323 -3.71 -20.78 -7.08
CA MET A 323 -4.18 -21.60 -8.19
C MET A 323 -3.83 -23.07 -7.95
N ALA A 324 -4.82 -23.96 -8.04
CA ALA A 324 -4.63 -25.40 -8.01
C ALA A 324 -4.14 -25.90 -9.38
N PHE A 325 -3.34 -26.98 -9.38
CA PHE A 325 -2.73 -27.58 -10.59
C PHE A 325 -1.91 -26.58 -11.40
N ALA A 326 -1.24 -25.64 -10.72
CA ALA A 326 -0.48 -24.58 -11.34
C ALA A 326 1.01 -24.66 -10.98
N SER A 327 1.84 -24.28 -11.93
CA SER A 327 3.27 -24.04 -11.76
C SER A 327 3.56 -22.58 -11.37
N ALA A 328 4.80 -22.29 -11.00
CA ALA A 328 5.29 -20.92 -10.82
C ALA A 328 5.04 -20.05 -12.07
N GLU A 329 5.32 -20.61 -13.24
CA GLU A 329 5.16 -19.89 -14.52
C GLU A 329 3.68 -19.55 -14.83
N ASP A 330 2.73 -20.41 -14.45
CA ASP A 330 1.30 -20.12 -14.64
C ASP A 330 0.85 -18.92 -13.79
N VAL A 331 1.36 -18.84 -12.56
CA VAL A 331 1.09 -17.70 -11.66
C VAL A 331 1.76 -16.44 -12.19
N MET A 332 3.04 -16.49 -12.59
CA MET A 332 3.74 -15.33 -13.15
C MET A 332 3.04 -14.76 -14.38
N ARG A 333 2.59 -15.61 -15.33
CA ARG A 333 1.82 -15.16 -16.51
C ARG A 333 0.49 -14.51 -16.14
N THR A 334 -0.23 -15.06 -15.17
CA THR A 334 -1.48 -14.48 -14.67
C THR A 334 -1.25 -13.09 -14.07
N VAL A 335 -0.20 -12.93 -13.28
CA VAL A 335 0.18 -11.64 -12.67
C VAL A 335 0.66 -10.64 -13.73
N GLU A 336 1.41 -11.09 -14.74
CA GLU A 336 1.82 -10.25 -15.88
C GLU A 336 0.60 -9.69 -16.63
N ALA A 337 -0.46 -10.47 -16.81
CA ALA A 337 -1.70 -10.01 -17.42
C ALA A 337 -2.37 -8.89 -16.58
N VAL A 338 -2.46 -9.11 -15.25
CA VAL A 338 -2.99 -8.09 -14.32
C VAL A 338 -2.17 -6.80 -14.38
N VAL A 339 -0.86 -6.90 -14.34
CA VAL A 339 0.06 -5.73 -14.38
C VAL A 339 -0.09 -4.99 -15.70
N ARG A 340 -0.05 -5.67 -16.83
CA ARG A 340 -0.25 -5.04 -18.15
C ARG A 340 -1.56 -4.27 -18.23
N ARG A 341 -2.66 -4.87 -17.77
CA ARG A 341 -3.97 -4.21 -17.79
C ARG A 341 -4.00 -2.98 -16.90
N LEU A 342 -3.42 -3.06 -15.70
CA LEU A 342 -3.31 -1.92 -14.79
C LEU A 342 -2.54 -0.75 -15.40
N TRP A 343 -1.35 -1.01 -15.97
CA TRP A 343 -0.52 0.04 -16.57
C TRP A 343 -1.15 0.62 -17.83
N SER A 344 -1.73 -0.22 -18.69
CA SER A 344 -2.41 0.22 -19.89
C SER A 344 -3.64 1.09 -19.60
N GLU A 345 -4.56 0.62 -18.72
CA GLU A 345 -5.84 1.32 -18.47
C GLU A 345 -5.67 2.58 -17.59
N LEU A 346 -4.69 2.58 -16.66
CA LEU A 346 -4.55 3.68 -15.71
C LEU A 346 -3.46 4.68 -16.05
N LEU A 347 -2.41 4.26 -16.76
CA LEU A 347 -1.25 5.09 -17.08
C LEU A 347 -1.06 5.27 -18.59
N ALA A 348 -1.84 4.60 -19.43
CA ALA A 348 -1.63 4.54 -20.89
C ALA A 348 -0.18 4.15 -21.24
N TYR A 349 0.40 3.21 -20.48
CA TYR A 349 1.78 2.76 -20.60
C TYR A 349 1.82 1.32 -21.11
N ASP A 350 2.57 1.08 -22.20
CA ASP A 350 2.75 -0.24 -22.78
C ASP A 350 3.80 -1.03 -21.99
N VAL A 351 3.37 -2.16 -21.45
CA VAL A 351 4.19 -3.09 -20.68
C VAL A 351 4.52 -4.31 -21.54
N PRO A 352 5.74 -4.87 -21.48
CA PRO A 352 6.10 -6.08 -22.22
C PRO A 352 5.15 -7.25 -21.95
N GLU A 353 4.98 -8.13 -22.92
CA GLU A 353 4.11 -9.32 -22.76
C GLU A 353 4.62 -10.25 -21.67
N THR A 354 5.93 -10.42 -21.57
CA THR A 354 6.61 -11.21 -20.55
C THR A 354 7.71 -10.37 -19.92
N PHE A 355 7.92 -10.54 -18.62
CA PHE A 355 8.98 -9.84 -17.89
C PHE A 355 10.26 -10.69 -17.88
N PRO A 356 11.45 -10.08 -17.86
CA PRO A 356 12.70 -10.80 -17.67
C PRO A 356 12.68 -11.64 -16.39
N ARG A 357 13.31 -12.83 -16.46
CA ARG A 357 13.55 -13.71 -15.30
C ARG A 357 15.02 -13.61 -14.94
N MET A 358 15.33 -13.42 -13.68
CA MET A 358 16.68 -13.32 -13.13
C MET A 358 16.76 -14.19 -11.88
N SER A 359 17.84 -14.93 -11.69
CA SER A 359 18.04 -15.66 -10.44
C SER A 359 18.43 -14.73 -9.30
N TYR A 360 18.14 -15.12 -8.07
CA TYR A 360 18.59 -14.41 -6.87
C TYR A 360 20.10 -14.20 -6.86
N GLU A 361 20.87 -15.23 -7.21
CA GLU A 361 22.34 -15.15 -7.30
C GLU A 361 22.78 -14.12 -8.35
N GLU A 362 22.14 -14.11 -9.51
CA GLU A 362 22.42 -13.12 -10.57
C GLU A 362 22.08 -11.69 -10.11
N ALA A 363 20.93 -11.50 -9.47
CA ALA A 363 20.51 -10.19 -8.94
C ALA A 363 21.48 -9.68 -7.87
N MET A 364 21.87 -10.54 -6.95
CA MET A 364 22.81 -10.21 -5.88
C MET A 364 24.23 -9.96 -6.41
N SER A 365 24.69 -10.74 -7.38
CA SER A 365 26.03 -10.57 -7.94
C SER A 365 26.15 -9.35 -8.85
N LYS A 366 25.15 -9.07 -9.68
CA LYS A 366 25.19 -7.95 -10.65
C LYS A 366 24.75 -6.61 -10.06
N TYR A 367 23.82 -6.62 -9.13
CA TYR A 367 23.22 -5.39 -8.61
C TYR A 367 23.34 -5.23 -7.09
N GLY A 368 23.79 -6.26 -6.41
CA GLY A 368 23.92 -6.29 -4.95
C GLY A 368 22.58 -6.16 -4.23
N SER A 369 21.49 -6.60 -4.84
CA SER A 369 20.14 -6.52 -4.28
C SER A 369 19.24 -7.59 -4.87
N ASP A 370 18.37 -8.19 -4.04
CA ASP A 370 17.28 -9.09 -4.43
C ASP A 370 16.12 -8.37 -5.14
N LYS A 371 16.14 -7.04 -5.16
CA LYS A 371 15.15 -6.17 -5.82
C LYS A 371 15.86 -5.05 -6.59
N PRO A 372 16.57 -5.39 -7.68
CA PRO A 372 17.36 -4.41 -8.42
C PRO A 372 16.49 -3.40 -9.17
N ASP A 373 16.92 -2.13 -9.16
CA ASP A 373 16.43 -1.15 -10.13
C ASP A 373 17.30 -1.25 -11.39
N LEU A 374 16.74 -1.89 -12.42
CA LEU A 374 17.44 -2.13 -13.68
C LEU A 374 17.67 -0.86 -14.50
N ARG A 375 16.96 0.23 -14.21
CA ARG A 375 17.11 1.53 -14.91
C ARG A 375 18.41 2.23 -14.55
N LEU A 376 19.03 1.87 -13.43
CA LEU A 376 20.23 2.56 -12.93
C LEU A 376 21.50 2.09 -13.64
N GLY A 377 21.49 0.96 -14.36
CA GLY A 377 22.73 0.38 -14.89
C GLY A 377 23.76 0.06 -13.78
N SER A 378 25.03 0.41 -13.98
CA SER A 378 26.11 0.27 -12.97
C SER A 378 26.20 -1.14 -12.40
N GLU A 379 26.38 -2.14 -13.27
CA GLU A 379 26.53 -3.52 -12.85
C GLU A 379 27.82 -3.73 -12.05
N ILE A 380 27.71 -4.57 -11.03
CA ILE A 380 28.84 -4.99 -10.18
C ILE A 380 29.56 -6.14 -10.88
N ARG A 381 30.90 -6.10 -10.84
CA ARG A 381 31.79 -7.15 -11.38
C ARG A 381 32.76 -7.63 -10.31
N ARG A 382 33.11 -8.90 -10.34
CA ARG A 382 34.10 -9.47 -9.44
C ARG A 382 35.50 -9.35 -10.03
N VAL A 383 36.47 -8.94 -9.22
CA VAL A 383 37.82 -8.61 -9.67
C VAL A 383 38.94 -9.16 -8.76
N GLU A 384 38.63 -9.96 -7.73
CA GLU A 384 39.64 -10.51 -6.82
C GLU A 384 40.77 -11.27 -7.50
N TYR A 385 40.52 -11.86 -8.65
CA TYR A 385 41.52 -12.65 -9.40
C TYR A 385 42.55 -11.81 -10.18
N MET A 386 42.29 -10.51 -10.36
CA MET A 386 43.17 -9.60 -11.08
C MET A 386 43.78 -8.50 -10.19
N VAL A 387 43.23 -8.27 -8.99
CA VAL A 387 43.66 -7.17 -8.11
C VAL A 387 44.94 -7.57 -7.36
N PRO A 388 45.95 -6.68 -7.24
CA PRO A 388 47.15 -6.96 -6.46
C PRO A 388 46.83 -7.23 -4.97
N VAL A 389 47.55 -8.20 -4.38
CA VAL A 389 47.41 -8.56 -2.97
C VAL A 389 47.58 -7.34 -2.02
N ASP A 390 48.50 -6.44 -2.38
CA ASP A 390 48.69 -5.18 -1.63
C ASP A 390 47.48 -4.26 -1.62
N LEU A 391 46.70 -4.26 -2.70
CA LEU A 391 45.45 -3.49 -2.75
C LEU A 391 44.39 -4.17 -1.89
N VAL A 392 44.24 -5.48 -2.00
CA VAL A 392 43.30 -6.27 -1.17
C VAL A 392 43.55 -6.01 0.31
N SER A 393 44.83 -6.00 0.77
CA SER A 393 45.18 -5.75 2.16
C SER A 393 44.90 -4.30 2.64
N LYS A 394 44.75 -3.34 1.72
CA LYS A 394 44.45 -1.93 2.04
C LYS A 394 42.98 -1.63 2.09
N ILE A 395 42.14 -2.39 1.38
CA ILE A 395 40.68 -2.14 1.31
C ILE A 395 39.91 -2.80 2.46
N GLY A 396 40.53 -3.69 3.24
CA GLY A 396 39.89 -4.30 4.40
C GLY A 396 40.74 -5.34 5.11
N PRO A 397 40.28 -5.80 6.28
CA PRO A 397 41.02 -6.77 7.12
C PRO A 397 40.86 -8.23 6.67
N LEU A 398 40.12 -8.51 5.60
CA LEU A 398 39.79 -9.84 5.14
C LEU A 398 41.00 -10.50 4.42
N THR A 399 41.24 -11.80 4.70
CA THR A 399 42.41 -12.53 4.18
C THR A 399 42.20 -13.10 2.76
N ASP A 400 40.98 -13.51 2.43
CA ASP A 400 40.59 -14.05 1.11
C ASP A 400 39.19 -13.53 0.73
N PRO A 401 39.04 -12.19 0.51
CA PRO A 401 37.77 -11.61 0.22
C PRO A 401 37.34 -11.85 -1.23
N ILE A 402 36.02 -11.79 -1.46
CA ILE A 402 35.50 -11.43 -2.76
C ILE A 402 35.68 -9.91 -2.91
N VAL A 403 36.23 -9.47 -4.03
CA VAL A 403 36.42 -8.06 -4.35
C VAL A 403 35.53 -7.70 -5.54
N GLU A 404 34.67 -6.75 -5.31
CA GLU A 404 33.66 -6.29 -6.25
C GLU A 404 33.94 -4.85 -6.70
N VAL A 405 33.71 -4.57 -7.97
CA VAL A 405 33.89 -3.24 -8.55
C VAL A 405 32.66 -2.85 -9.37
N MET A 406 32.35 -1.57 -9.38
CA MET A 406 31.33 -0.98 -10.24
C MET A 406 31.75 0.40 -10.72
N LYS A 407 31.16 0.87 -11.84
CA LYS A 407 31.26 2.27 -12.24
C LYS A 407 29.94 3.01 -12.10
N ILE A 408 29.99 4.31 -11.84
CA ILE A 408 28.86 5.22 -11.90
C ILE A 408 29.27 6.43 -12.74
N PRO A 409 28.59 6.71 -13.87
CA PRO A 409 28.92 7.84 -14.74
C PRO A 409 28.36 9.15 -14.16
N ILE A 410 29.13 9.79 -13.28
CA ILE A 410 28.69 11.01 -12.57
C ILE A 410 28.80 12.25 -13.47
N SER A 411 29.93 12.45 -14.16
CA SER A 411 30.21 13.61 -15.01
C SER A 411 31.32 13.25 -15.99
N GLU A 412 31.38 13.92 -17.13
CA GLU A 412 32.51 13.86 -18.08
C GLU A 412 33.75 14.58 -17.55
N ASP A 413 33.63 15.41 -16.51
CA ASP A 413 34.76 16.09 -15.85
C ASP A 413 35.10 15.41 -14.51
N ALA A 414 36.26 14.79 -14.43
CA ALA A 414 36.81 14.16 -13.23
C ALA A 414 36.88 15.10 -12.00
N ASN A 415 36.92 16.43 -12.18
CA ASN A 415 36.92 17.37 -11.07
C ASN A 415 35.49 17.51 -10.47
N GLU A 416 34.46 17.53 -11.29
CA GLU A 416 33.07 17.56 -10.83
C GLU A 416 32.72 16.26 -10.13
N THR A 417 33.14 15.11 -10.64
CA THR A 417 33.00 13.82 -9.94
C THR A 417 33.71 13.83 -8.60
N ARG A 418 34.95 14.41 -8.52
CA ARG A 418 35.67 14.53 -7.24
C ARG A 418 34.95 15.39 -6.22
N LYS A 419 34.34 16.47 -6.66
CA LYS A 419 33.51 17.35 -5.83
C LYS A 419 32.25 16.66 -5.32
N PHE A 420 31.57 15.91 -6.21
CA PHE A 420 30.43 15.07 -5.81
C PHE A 420 30.82 14.06 -4.74
N VAL A 421 31.90 13.30 -4.96
CA VAL A 421 32.39 12.31 -4.01
C VAL A 421 32.71 12.94 -2.64
N GLY A 422 33.40 14.10 -2.63
CA GLY A 422 33.65 14.84 -1.39
C GLY A 422 32.35 15.20 -0.65
N THR A 423 31.36 15.72 -1.38
CA THR A 423 30.05 16.08 -0.81
C THR A 423 29.32 14.85 -0.27
N PHE A 424 29.35 13.72 -0.97
CA PHE A 424 28.72 12.48 -0.51
C PHE A 424 29.41 11.91 0.74
N MET A 425 30.77 11.86 0.74
CA MET A 425 31.54 11.31 1.86
C MET A 425 31.36 12.10 3.17
N ASP A 426 31.10 13.41 3.07
CA ASP A 426 30.80 14.27 4.22
C ASP A 426 29.34 14.16 4.70
N SER A 427 28.48 13.43 3.98
CA SER A 427 27.07 13.28 4.31
C SER A 427 26.79 12.18 5.36
N PRO A 428 25.69 12.28 6.12
CA PRO A 428 25.27 11.18 7.01
C PRO A 428 24.99 9.87 6.28
N GLU A 429 24.58 9.95 5.01
CA GLU A 429 24.26 8.80 4.16
C GLU A 429 25.49 7.94 3.85
N ALA A 430 26.71 8.51 3.89
CA ALA A 430 27.97 7.78 3.66
C ALA A 430 28.46 7.00 4.91
N GLN A 431 28.03 7.37 6.10
CA GLN A 431 28.56 6.83 7.37
C GLN A 431 28.49 5.29 7.47
N PRO A 432 27.40 4.60 7.07
CA PRO A 432 27.36 3.14 7.14
C PRO A 432 28.43 2.45 6.29
N PHE A 433 28.85 3.07 5.18
CA PHE A 433 29.87 2.53 4.28
C PHE A 433 31.28 2.81 4.77
N ILE A 434 31.51 3.99 5.37
CA ILE A 434 32.79 4.36 5.98
C ILE A 434 33.09 3.50 7.21
N GLN A 435 32.06 3.14 7.97
CA GLN A 435 32.17 2.34 9.21
C GLN A 435 32.03 0.83 8.96
N ASN A 436 32.05 0.38 7.71
CA ASN A 436 31.93 -1.03 7.38
C ASN A 436 33.09 -1.86 8.02
N PRO A 437 32.79 -2.85 8.87
CA PRO A 437 33.79 -3.67 9.55
C PRO A 437 34.66 -4.52 8.60
N HIS A 438 34.15 -4.79 7.40
CA HIS A 438 34.88 -5.55 6.37
C HIS A 438 35.77 -4.69 5.48
N GLY A 439 35.81 -3.39 5.71
CA GLY A 439 36.63 -2.42 4.99
C GLY A 439 35.81 -1.31 4.34
N GLN A 440 36.46 -0.16 4.21
CA GLN A 440 35.85 0.99 3.53
C GLN A 440 35.88 0.78 2.00
N PRO A 441 34.92 1.38 1.25
CA PRO A 441 34.98 1.35 -0.18
C PRO A 441 36.22 2.09 -0.73
N GLY A 442 36.95 1.47 -1.64
CA GLY A 442 37.95 2.13 -2.45
C GLY A 442 37.26 2.98 -3.51
N ILE A 443 37.61 4.27 -3.58
CA ILE A 443 37.00 5.22 -4.50
C ILE A 443 38.06 5.77 -5.44
N PHE A 444 37.84 5.60 -6.75
CA PHE A 444 38.71 6.06 -7.79
C PHE A 444 37.91 6.86 -8.82
N ILE A 445 38.56 7.77 -9.50
CA ILE A 445 37.95 8.58 -10.54
C ILE A 445 38.81 8.44 -11.78
N PHE A 446 38.21 7.95 -12.86
CA PHE A 446 38.89 7.80 -14.13
C PHE A 446 39.18 9.17 -14.72
N ASP A 447 40.46 9.41 -15.05
CA ASP A 447 40.96 10.69 -15.58
C ASP A 447 42.15 10.42 -16.52
N SER A 448 41.90 10.47 -17.82
CA SER A 448 42.89 10.16 -18.86
C SER A 448 44.19 11.04 -18.80
N ARG A 449 44.12 12.17 -18.07
CA ARG A 449 45.26 13.06 -17.86
C ARG A 449 46.22 12.59 -16.77
N LYS A 450 45.85 11.53 -16.01
CA LYS A 450 46.66 11.01 -14.91
C LYS A 450 47.40 9.74 -15.29
N PRO A 451 48.52 9.43 -14.59
CA PRO A 451 49.16 8.13 -14.76
C PRO A 451 48.16 6.98 -14.52
N LEU A 452 48.18 5.95 -15.39
CA LEU A 452 47.20 4.85 -15.39
C LEU A 452 45.75 5.34 -15.22
N GLN A 453 45.39 6.44 -15.84
CA GLN A 453 44.09 7.09 -15.85
C GLN A 453 43.46 7.28 -14.43
N GLY A 454 44.31 7.40 -13.41
CA GLY A 454 43.88 7.51 -12.01
C GLY A 454 43.75 6.18 -11.26
N LEU A 455 44.01 5.06 -11.93
CA LEU A 455 43.89 3.70 -11.39
C LEU A 455 45.23 3.10 -10.91
N GLN A 456 46.21 3.93 -10.54
CA GLN A 456 47.58 3.47 -10.21
C GLN A 456 47.64 2.36 -9.12
N VAL A 457 46.66 2.33 -8.23
CA VAL A 457 46.60 1.38 -7.11
C VAL A 457 46.36 -0.06 -7.59
N PHE A 458 45.73 -0.21 -8.76
CA PHE A 458 45.50 -1.52 -9.38
C PHE A 458 46.76 -2.14 -9.99
N GLY A 459 47.79 -1.33 -10.27
CA GLY A 459 48.90 -1.73 -11.10
C GLY A 459 48.58 -1.70 -12.59
N PHE A 460 49.57 -1.89 -13.45
CA PHE A 460 49.39 -1.67 -14.91
C PHE A 460 48.39 -2.66 -15.54
N GLU A 461 48.56 -3.92 -15.30
CA GLU A 461 47.76 -5.01 -15.93
C GLU A 461 46.30 -4.99 -15.46
N ALA A 462 46.07 -4.86 -14.16
CA ALA A 462 44.71 -4.82 -13.60
C ALA A 462 44.00 -3.50 -13.93
N ALA A 463 44.70 -2.37 -14.02
CA ALA A 463 44.10 -1.10 -14.42
C ALA A 463 43.55 -1.16 -15.86
N GLU A 464 44.33 -1.73 -16.82
CA GLU A 464 43.90 -1.90 -18.20
C GLU A 464 42.70 -2.85 -18.29
N GLN A 465 42.71 -3.97 -17.56
CA GLN A 465 41.60 -4.94 -17.54
C GLN A 465 40.33 -4.33 -16.92
N VAL A 466 40.43 -3.55 -15.84
CA VAL A 466 39.27 -2.87 -15.20
C VAL A 466 38.71 -1.78 -16.13
N GLU A 467 39.57 -1.02 -16.80
CA GLU A 467 39.17 -0.02 -17.79
C GLU A 467 38.36 -0.65 -18.93
N GLU A 468 38.88 -1.74 -19.53
CA GLU A 468 38.21 -2.46 -20.62
C GLU A 468 36.89 -3.11 -20.15
N MET A 469 36.93 -3.79 -18.99
CA MET A 469 35.76 -4.52 -18.44
C MET A 469 34.59 -3.60 -18.09
N LEU A 470 34.88 -2.40 -17.57
CA LEU A 470 33.88 -1.43 -17.17
C LEU A 470 33.60 -0.39 -18.27
N GLU A 471 34.33 -0.41 -19.39
CA GLU A 471 34.22 0.57 -20.48
C GLU A 471 34.30 2.00 -19.91
N LEU A 472 35.41 2.30 -19.20
CA LEU A 472 35.56 3.55 -18.44
C LEU A 472 35.74 4.75 -19.35
N GLU A 473 35.07 5.86 -19.01
CA GLU A 473 35.19 7.18 -19.67
C GLU A 473 35.66 8.22 -18.64
N ASP A 474 36.24 9.35 -19.17
CA ASP A 474 36.70 10.43 -18.30
C ASP A 474 35.59 10.91 -17.35
N GLY A 475 35.94 10.96 -16.06
CA GLY A 475 35.03 11.36 -15.00
C GLY A 475 34.20 10.26 -14.38
N ASP A 476 34.26 9.03 -14.90
CA ASP A 476 33.58 7.91 -14.26
C ASP A 476 34.08 7.68 -12.84
N LEU A 477 33.13 7.44 -11.93
CA LEU A 477 33.39 7.03 -10.56
C LEU A 477 33.52 5.52 -10.49
N VAL A 478 34.69 5.02 -10.11
CA VAL A 478 34.95 3.59 -9.90
C VAL A 478 34.96 3.31 -8.39
N VAL A 479 34.11 2.36 -7.97
CA VAL A 479 33.97 1.97 -6.56
C VAL A 479 34.39 0.52 -6.40
N LEU A 480 35.29 0.25 -5.45
CA LEU A 480 35.79 -1.07 -5.12
C LEU A 480 35.41 -1.43 -3.69
N GLN A 481 34.87 -2.62 -3.44
CA GLN A 481 34.46 -3.08 -2.10
C GLN A 481 34.83 -4.53 -1.89
N ALA A 482 35.38 -4.84 -0.71
CA ALA A 482 35.61 -6.21 -0.29
C ALA A 482 34.46 -6.74 0.57
N ARG A 483 34.15 -8.03 0.42
CA ARG A 483 33.22 -8.75 1.31
C ARG A 483 33.75 -10.16 1.63
N PRO A 484 33.24 -10.78 2.72
CA PRO A 484 33.55 -12.18 3.02
C PRO A 484 33.19 -13.09 1.85
N LYS A 485 33.96 -14.19 1.73
CA LYS A 485 33.71 -15.24 0.74
C LYS A 485 32.64 -16.20 1.27
N GLU A 486 31.42 -15.71 1.28
CA GLU A 486 30.24 -16.41 1.77
C GLU A 486 29.16 -16.34 0.68
N ASP A 487 28.25 -17.31 0.71
CA ASP A 487 27.07 -17.31 -0.16
C ASP A 487 26.20 -16.10 0.17
N PHE A 488 25.47 -15.62 -0.84
CA PHE A 488 24.57 -14.51 -0.63
C PHE A 488 23.46 -14.88 0.36
N SER A 489 23.23 -13.99 1.29
CA SER A 489 22.13 -14.08 2.26
C SER A 489 21.49 -12.71 2.47
N GLY A 490 20.18 -12.69 2.76
CA GLY A 490 19.44 -11.45 2.92
C GLY A 490 19.13 -10.73 1.61
N GLY A 491 18.71 -9.47 1.70
CA GLY A 491 18.16 -8.72 0.58
C GLY A 491 19.13 -7.78 -0.14
N SER A 492 20.38 -7.61 0.37
CA SER A 492 21.35 -6.70 -0.27
C SER A 492 22.78 -6.92 0.22
N THR A 493 23.74 -6.47 -0.59
CA THR A 493 25.17 -6.43 -0.24
C THR A 493 25.63 -5.01 0.09
N PRO A 494 26.76 -4.82 0.81
CA PRO A 494 27.30 -3.49 1.09
C PRO A 494 27.51 -2.63 -0.17
N ILE A 495 28.08 -3.20 -1.23
CA ILE A 495 28.30 -2.48 -2.50
C ILE A 495 26.98 -2.17 -3.20
N GLY A 496 25.98 -3.04 -3.13
CA GLY A 496 24.64 -2.79 -3.67
C GLY A 496 23.94 -1.64 -2.98
N ASN A 497 24.03 -1.57 -1.65
CA ASN A 497 23.50 -0.45 -0.89
C ASN A 497 24.23 0.85 -1.21
N LEU A 498 25.55 0.81 -1.37
CA LEU A 498 26.36 1.96 -1.78
C LEU A 498 26.00 2.43 -3.20
N ARG A 499 25.79 1.50 -4.14
CA ARG A 499 25.31 1.77 -5.49
C ARG A 499 24.03 2.61 -5.47
N LEU A 500 23.01 2.17 -4.71
CA LEU A 500 21.74 2.88 -4.58
C LEU A 500 21.91 4.26 -3.91
N ALA A 501 22.73 4.35 -2.85
CA ALA A 501 22.98 5.60 -2.14
C ALA A 501 23.67 6.64 -3.04
N LEU A 502 24.69 6.23 -3.80
CA LEU A 502 25.40 7.10 -4.75
C LEU A 502 24.48 7.59 -5.87
N HIS A 503 23.70 6.70 -6.49
CA HIS A 503 22.72 7.11 -7.52
C HIS A 503 21.70 8.10 -6.97
N LYS A 504 21.13 7.84 -5.79
CA LYS A 504 20.19 8.75 -5.14
C LYS A 504 20.80 10.11 -4.85
N ALA A 505 22.03 10.13 -4.35
CA ALA A 505 22.76 11.36 -4.09
C ALA A 505 23.08 12.13 -5.40
N ALA A 506 23.50 11.44 -6.44
CA ALA A 506 23.80 12.04 -7.73
C ALA A 506 22.57 12.68 -8.38
N VAL A 507 21.42 12.03 -8.31
CA VAL A 507 20.14 12.61 -8.74
C VAL A 507 19.76 13.82 -7.89
N LYS A 508 19.85 13.72 -6.57
CA LYS A 508 19.53 14.80 -5.61
C LYS A 508 20.36 16.06 -5.86
N HIS A 509 21.64 15.89 -6.23
CA HIS A 509 22.56 17.00 -6.49
C HIS A 509 22.61 17.42 -7.97
N GLY A 510 21.80 16.83 -8.83
CA GLY A 510 21.66 17.21 -10.23
C GLY A 510 22.78 16.72 -11.18
N TYR A 511 23.59 15.77 -10.74
CA TYR A 511 24.63 15.13 -11.58
C TYR A 511 24.01 14.08 -12.52
N LEU A 512 23.04 13.33 -12.04
CA LEU A 512 22.29 12.36 -12.84
C LEU A 512 20.82 12.76 -12.97
N ARG A 513 20.21 12.37 -14.07
CA ARG A 513 18.76 12.49 -14.24
C ARG A 513 18.06 11.40 -13.43
N ALA A 514 16.89 11.71 -12.89
CA ALA A 514 16.05 10.69 -12.29
C ALA A 514 15.67 9.65 -13.35
N PRO A 515 15.72 8.34 -13.03
CA PRO A 515 15.37 7.30 -13.99
C PRO A 515 13.88 7.39 -14.34
N GLU A 516 13.55 7.35 -15.62
CA GLU A 516 12.18 7.42 -16.13
C GLU A 516 11.64 6.05 -16.50
N GLY A 517 10.32 5.92 -16.57
CA GLY A 517 9.62 4.71 -16.99
C GLY A 517 9.59 3.61 -15.95
N PHE A 518 9.25 2.41 -16.41
CA PHE A 518 9.12 1.23 -15.56
C PHE A 518 9.98 0.08 -16.09
N ALA A 519 10.77 -0.51 -15.21
CA ALA A 519 11.53 -1.73 -15.47
C ALA A 519 10.98 -2.85 -14.59
N PHE A 520 10.49 -3.91 -15.24
CA PHE A 520 9.90 -5.08 -14.60
C PHE A 520 10.87 -6.24 -14.65
N THR A 521 10.95 -7.03 -13.59
CA THR A 521 11.69 -8.28 -13.56
C THR A 521 11.12 -9.22 -12.52
N TRP A 522 11.24 -10.53 -12.79
CA TRP A 522 11.04 -11.56 -11.79
C TRP A 522 12.38 -11.97 -11.23
N ILE A 523 12.48 -12.09 -9.92
CA ILE A 523 13.63 -12.68 -9.24
C ILE A 523 13.20 -14.07 -8.76
N ASN A 524 13.95 -15.08 -9.19
CA ASN A 524 13.67 -16.49 -8.94
C ASN A 524 14.85 -17.14 -8.20
N ASP A 525 14.73 -18.43 -7.88
CA ASP A 525 15.82 -19.25 -7.36
C ASP A 525 16.41 -18.75 -6.04
N PHE A 526 15.55 -18.22 -5.18
CA PHE A 526 15.94 -17.88 -3.82
C PHE A 526 16.39 -19.11 -3.04
N PRO A 527 17.30 -18.98 -2.06
CA PRO A 527 17.57 -20.05 -1.11
C PRO A 527 16.28 -20.41 -0.34
N LEU A 528 16.01 -21.71 -0.18
CA LEU A 528 14.82 -22.17 0.55
C LEU A 528 14.95 -21.90 2.05
N PHE A 529 16.16 -22.01 2.57
CA PHE A 529 16.50 -21.75 3.97
C PHE A 529 17.65 -20.76 4.06
N SER A 530 17.65 -20.01 5.16
CA SER A 530 18.72 -19.10 5.55
C SER A 530 19.13 -19.35 7.01
N PRO A 531 20.31 -18.90 7.45
CA PRO A 531 20.66 -18.92 8.86
C PRO A 531 19.61 -18.17 9.70
N SER A 532 19.22 -18.75 10.84
CA SER A 532 18.21 -18.13 11.71
C SER A 532 18.69 -16.79 12.21
N ASN A 533 17.76 -15.82 12.24
CA ASN A 533 17.98 -14.46 12.73
C ASN A 533 17.08 -14.21 13.94
N ASP A 534 17.63 -13.68 15.02
CA ASP A 534 16.87 -13.36 16.24
C ASP A 534 15.80 -12.28 16.03
N SER A 535 15.88 -11.52 14.93
CA SER A 535 14.90 -10.49 14.58
C SER A 535 13.60 -11.04 13.98
N GLU A 536 13.60 -12.28 13.48
CA GLU A 536 12.45 -12.93 12.84
C GLU A 536 12.17 -14.33 13.45
N PRO A 537 11.67 -14.42 14.67
CA PRO A 537 11.56 -15.68 15.42
C PRO A 537 10.52 -16.66 14.84
N GLY A 538 9.76 -16.24 13.82
CA GLY A 538 8.59 -16.97 13.35
C GLY A 538 8.84 -18.13 12.38
N GLN A 539 9.97 -18.18 11.68
CA GLN A 539 10.17 -19.09 10.54
C GLN A 539 11.14 -20.25 10.78
N GLY A 540 11.79 -20.29 11.92
CA GLY A 540 12.80 -21.27 12.27
C GLY A 540 12.39 -22.26 13.36
N GLY A 541 13.25 -23.24 13.59
CA GLY A 541 13.20 -24.19 14.71
C GLY A 541 14.55 -24.25 15.41
N ALA A 542 14.84 -25.37 16.08
CA ALA A 542 16.09 -25.56 16.82
C ALA A 542 17.31 -25.86 15.94
N ALA A 543 17.16 -25.93 14.62
CA ALA A 543 18.22 -26.25 13.67
C ALA A 543 19.23 -25.11 13.43
N GLY A 544 18.97 -23.89 13.90
CA GLY A 544 19.74 -22.70 13.52
C GLY A 544 19.45 -22.23 12.09
N LEU A 545 18.38 -22.75 11.49
CA LEU A 545 17.89 -22.43 10.15
C LEU A 545 16.48 -21.86 10.25
N ALA A 546 16.17 -20.96 9.34
CA ALA A 546 14.82 -20.44 9.11
C ALA A 546 14.45 -20.61 7.63
N ALA A 547 13.16 -20.78 7.34
CA ALA A 547 12.70 -20.66 5.97
C ALA A 547 12.89 -19.22 5.49
N THR A 548 13.43 -19.01 4.30
CA THR A 548 13.72 -17.66 3.77
C THR A 548 12.45 -16.83 3.63
N HIS A 549 11.34 -17.44 3.21
CA HIS A 549 10.04 -16.79 3.08
C HIS A 549 8.99 -17.41 4.00
N HIS A 550 8.65 -18.68 3.80
CA HIS A 550 7.77 -19.44 4.70
C HIS A 550 7.96 -20.94 4.51
N PRO A 551 7.68 -21.78 5.53
CA PRO A 551 7.99 -23.20 5.52
C PRO A 551 7.12 -24.04 4.56
N PHE A 552 6.16 -23.42 3.87
CA PHE A 552 5.26 -24.08 2.91
C PHE A 552 5.80 -24.04 1.47
N THR A 553 6.90 -23.36 1.22
CA THR A 553 7.53 -23.26 -0.10
C THR A 553 8.16 -24.59 -0.52
N SER A 554 7.90 -25.01 -1.76
CA SER A 554 8.48 -26.22 -2.32
C SER A 554 9.93 -25.99 -2.76
N PRO A 555 10.83 -26.97 -2.60
CA PRO A 555 12.07 -27.05 -3.37
C PRO A 555 11.77 -26.94 -4.87
N LYS A 556 12.71 -26.40 -5.64
CA LYS A 556 12.50 -26.12 -7.07
C LYS A 556 12.54 -27.37 -7.93
N THR A 557 13.57 -28.21 -7.77
CA THR A 557 13.83 -29.38 -8.60
C THR A 557 14.00 -30.66 -7.79
N ALA A 558 14.12 -31.81 -8.46
CA ALA A 558 14.43 -33.07 -7.81
C ALA A 558 15.82 -33.08 -7.18
N GLU A 559 16.80 -32.46 -7.84
CA GLU A 559 18.17 -32.31 -7.33
C GLU A 559 18.18 -31.45 -6.05
N ASP A 560 17.40 -30.41 -5.98
CA ASP A 560 17.23 -29.62 -4.75
C ASP A 560 16.63 -30.46 -3.61
N MET A 561 15.75 -31.41 -3.91
CA MET A 561 15.21 -32.34 -2.91
C MET A 561 16.30 -33.28 -2.32
N ASP A 562 17.28 -33.68 -3.11
CA ASP A 562 18.38 -34.56 -2.64
C ASP A 562 19.28 -33.82 -1.61
N LEU A 563 19.35 -32.51 -1.66
CA LEU A 563 20.15 -31.67 -0.76
C LEU A 563 19.45 -31.33 0.58
N LEU A 564 18.16 -31.54 0.70
CA LEU A 564 17.35 -31.07 1.83
C LEU A 564 17.88 -31.49 3.22
N LEU A 565 18.41 -32.72 3.34
CA LEU A 565 18.89 -33.26 4.61
C LEU A 565 20.40 -33.13 4.78
N SER A 566 21.15 -33.00 3.69
CA SER A 566 22.62 -32.92 3.70
C SER A 566 23.15 -31.51 3.67
N GLU A 567 22.57 -30.65 2.81
CA GLU A 567 23.03 -29.28 2.55
C GLU A 567 21.83 -28.32 2.40
N PRO A 568 21.01 -28.12 3.45
CA PRO A 568 19.75 -27.38 3.35
C PRO A 568 19.92 -25.92 2.90
N LEU A 569 21.06 -25.28 3.17
CA LEU A 569 21.35 -23.91 2.73
C LEU A 569 21.59 -23.80 1.21
N SER A 570 21.94 -24.90 0.55
CA SER A 570 22.15 -24.95 -0.90
C SER A 570 20.87 -25.24 -1.70
N VAL A 571 19.75 -25.53 -1.01
CA VAL A 571 18.46 -25.85 -1.62
C VAL A 571 17.81 -24.60 -2.19
N ARG A 572 17.45 -24.63 -3.47
CA ARG A 572 16.71 -23.53 -4.11
C ARG A 572 15.21 -23.72 -3.93
N ALA A 573 14.54 -22.60 -3.64
CA ALA A 573 13.09 -22.52 -3.55
C ALA A 573 12.45 -22.32 -4.93
N ASP A 574 11.28 -22.90 -5.15
CA ASP A 574 10.40 -22.53 -6.27
C ASP A 574 9.58 -21.29 -5.87
N HIS A 575 10.33 -20.22 -5.58
CA HIS A 575 9.88 -18.90 -5.16
C HIS A 575 10.20 -17.85 -6.23
N TYR A 576 9.34 -16.85 -6.34
CA TYR A 576 9.46 -15.78 -7.33
C TYR A 576 8.91 -14.47 -6.78
N ASP A 577 9.69 -13.39 -6.94
CA ASP A 577 9.31 -12.01 -6.56
C ASP A 577 9.19 -11.14 -7.81
N LEU A 578 8.09 -10.39 -7.90
CA LEU A 578 7.92 -9.35 -8.90
C LEU A 578 8.55 -8.05 -8.41
N VAL A 579 9.55 -7.59 -9.12
CA VAL A 579 10.27 -6.33 -8.83
C VAL A 579 9.99 -5.32 -9.93
N VAL A 580 9.64 -4.09 -9.54
CA VAL A 580 9.47 -2.96 -10.45
C VAL A 580 10.22 -1.75 -9.89
N ASN A 581 11.15 -1.20 -10.67
CA ASN A 581 11.90 -0.01 -10.28
C ASN A 581 12.62 -0.13 -8.93
N GLY A 582 13.18 -1.29 -8.62
CA GLY A 582 13.86 -1.51 -7.34
C GLY A 582 12.93 -1.76 -6.15
N VAL A 583 11.64 -1.96 -6.39
CA VAL A 583 10.64 -2.24 -5.36
C VAL A 583 10.02 -3.61 -5.61
N GLU A 584 10.09 -4.49 -4.64
CA GLU A 584 9.34 -5.74 -4.62
C GLU A 584 7.84 -5.42 -4.48
N LEU A 585 7.08 -5.67 -5.54
CA LEU A 585 5.62 -5.51 -5.51
C LEU A 585 4.91 -6.68 -4.86
N GLY A 586 5.49 -7.85 -4.89
CA GLY A 586 4.93 -9.03 -4.25
C GLY A 586 5.72 -10.28 -4.59
N GLY A 587 5.52 -11.30 -3.76
CA GLY A 587 6.19 -12.58 -3.88
C GLY A 587 5.23 -13.75 -3.80
N GLY A 588 5.69 -14.87 -4.31
CA GLY A 588 4.95 -16.12 -4.33
C GLY A 588 5.80 -17.34 -4.48
N SER A 589 5.19 -18.51 -4.37
CA SER A 589 5.90 -19.77 -4.58
C SER A 589 4.94 -20.89 -4.99
N ARG A 590 5.50 -21.95 -5.53
CA ARG A 590 4.84 -23.24 -5.52
C ARG A 590 4.90 -23.81 -4.10
N ARG A 591 3.79 -24.42 -3.65
CA ARG A 591 3.65 -24.91 -2.29
C ARG A 591 3.95 -26.39 -2.18
N ILE A 592 4.39 -26.81 -1.01
CA ILE A 592 4.39 -28.22 -0.65
C ILE A 592 2.94 -28.67 -0.52
N HIS A 593 2.54 -29.67 -1.29
CA HIS A 593 1.16 -30.19 -1.31
C HIS A 593 1.03 -31.59 -0.67
N SER A 594 2.14 -32.23 -0.31
CA SER A 594 2.19 -33.51 0.43
C SER A 594 2.35 -33.25 1.93
N ALA A 595 1.52 -33.90 2.75
CA ALA A 595 1.61 -33.81 4.21
C ALA A 595 2.93 -34.37 4.73
N GLU A 596 3.35 -35.54 4.20
CA GLU A 596 4.58 -36.22 4.61
C GLU A 596 5.81 -35.32 4.31
N MET A 597 5.82 -34.67 3.16
CA MET A 597 6.89 -33.75 2.78
C MET A 597 6.89 -32.51 3.67
N GLN A 598 5.73 -31.96 3.98
CA GLN A 598 5.60 -30.80 4.85
C GLN A 598 6.07 -31.12 6.29
N GLU A 599 5.69 -32.27 6.81
CA GLU A 599 6.16 -32.75 8.12
C GLU A 599 7.68 -32.97 8.12
N LEU A 600 8.25 -33.55 7.06
CA LEU A 600 9.71 -33.75 6.91
C LEU A 600 10.45 -32.40 7.00
N VAL A 601 10.04 -31.41 6.23
CA VAL A 601 10.68 -30.07 6.24
C VAL A 601 10.60 -29.46 7.64
N MET A 602 9.43 -29.47 8.27
CA MET A 602 9.24 -28.87 9.58
C MET A 602 9.99 -29.61 10.70
N ARG A 603 9.93 -30.96 10.72
CA ARG A 603 10.51 -31.76 11.79
C ARG A 603 11.98 -32.05 11.61
N GLU A 604 12.40 -32.45 10.38
CA GLU A 604 13.76 -32.94 10.17
C GLU A 604 14.71 -31.84 9.71
N VAL A 605 14.25 -30.89 8.91
CA VAL A 605 15.10 -29.79 8.44
C VAL A 605 15.10 -28.63 9.43
N LEU A 606 13.94 -28.08 9.77
CA LEU A 606 13.82 -26.92 10.64
C LEU A 606 13.88 -27.29 12.15
N LYS A 607 13.69 -28.55 12.51
CA LYS A 607 13.63 -29.03 13.91
C LYS A 607 12.60 -28.29 14.76
N MET A 608 11.39 -28.12 14.21
CA MET A 608 10.27 -27.51 14.97
C MET A 608 9.83 -28.42 16.10
N SER A 609 9.49 -27.83 17.26
CA SER A 609 8.96 -28.56 18.41
C SER A 609 7.55 -29.11 18.16
N ASP A 610 7.15 -30.17 18.88
CA ASP A 610 5.81 -30.72 18.80
C ASP A 610 4.71 -29.71 19.19
N GLU A 611 5.01 -28.77 20.06
CA GLU A 611 4.08 -27.67 20.40
C GLU A 611 3.81 -26.79 19.21
N ARG A 612 4.88 -26.43 18.49
CA ARG A 612 4.78 -25.60 17.30
C ARG A 612 4.13 -26.33 16.13
N MET A 613 4.36 -27.64 15.99
CA MET A 613 3.68 -28.46 14.98
C MET A 613 2.14 -28.44 15.13
N LYS A 614 1.62 -28.34 16.36
CA LYS A 614 0.15 -28.23 16.61
C LYS A 614 -0.45 -26.96 15.99
N ASP A 615 0.33 -25.93 15.81
CA ASP A 615 -0.15 -24.70 15.15
C ASP A 615 -0.50 -24.93 13.67
N PHE A 616 0.10 -25.93 13.05
CA PHE A 616 -0.07 -26.30 11.64
C PHE A 616 -0.89 -27.58 11.41
N GLU A 617 -1.37 -28.23 12.46
CA GLU A 617 -2.09 -29.51 12.36
C GLU A 617 -3.27 -29.47 11.39
N HIS A 618 -4.07 -28.40 11.41
CA HIS A 618 -5.20 -28.22 10.51
C HIS A 618 -4.78 -28.11 9.03
N LEU A 619 -3.59 -27.54 8.72
CA LEU A 619 -3.06 -27.50 7.38
C LEU A 619 -2.55 -28.87 6.95
N ILE A 620 -1.81 -29.57 7.82
CA ILE A 620 -1.34 -30.93 7.56
C ILE A 620 -2.52 -31.89 7.27
N GLU A 621 -3.62 -31.77 8.00
CA GLU A 621 -4.85 -32.54 7.74
C GLU A 621 -5.41 -32.30 6.33
N VAL A 622 -5.46 -31.05 5.89
CA VAL A 622 -5.92 -30.70 4.54
C VAL A 622 -5.00 -31.24 3.48
N LEU A 623 -3.67 -31.16 3.67
CA LEU A 623 -2.71 -31.74 2.74
C LEU A 623 -2.88 -33.25 2.63
N ARG A 624 -3.10 -33.95 3.75
CA ARG A 624 -3.38 -35.42 3.77
C ARG A 624 -4.67 -35.80 3.06
N ALA A 625 -5.64 -34.89 3.00
CA ALA A 625 -6.91 -35.15 2.32
C ALA A 625 -6.84 -35.15 0.79
N GLY A 626 -5.63 -35.07 0.20
CA GLY A 626 -5.42 -35.09 -1.24
C GLY A 626 -5.39 -33.70 -1.85
N CYS A 627 -4.74 -32.76 -1.17
CA CYS A 627 -4.54 -31.41 -1.70
C CYS A 627 -3.76 -31.46 -3.03
N PRO A 628 -4.23 -30.80 -4.10
CA PRO A 628 -3.53 -30.79 -5.38
C PRO A 628 -2.24 -29.95 -5.30
N PRO A 629 -1.27 -30.13 -6.23
CA PRO A 629 -0.21 -29.17 -6.44
C PRO A 629 -0.81 -27.77 -6.66
N HIS A 630 -0.26 -26.77 -6.01
CA HIS A 630 -0.77 -25.41 -6.09
C HIS A 630 0.34 -24.38 -5.94
N ALA A 631 0.10 -23.20 -6.50
CA ALA A 631 1.02 -22.07 -6.47
C ALA A 631 0.23 -20.77 -6.38
N GLY A 632 0.82 -19.75 -5.81
CA GLY A 632 0.17 -18.45 -5.66
C GLY A 632 1.14 -17.32 -5.37
N LEU A 633 0.59 -16.12 -5.27
CA LEU A 633 1.35 -14.92 -5.04
C LEU A 633 0.51 -13.91 -4.26
N ALA A 634 1.19 -13.05 -3.50
CA ALA A 634 0.60 -11.91 -2.84
C ALA A 634 1.24 -10.61 -3.35
N LEU A 635 0.44 -9.71 -3.98
CA LEU A 635 0.88 -8.37 -4.35
C LEU A 635 0.60 -7.40 -3.22
N GLY A 636 1.60 -6.68 -2.77
CA GLY A 636 1.45 -5.56 -1.84
C GLY A 636 0.71 -4.41 -2.53
N PHE A 637 -0.62 -4.33 -2.34
CA PHE A 637 -1.46 -3.38 -3.09
C PHE A 637 -1.08 -1.92 -2.82
N ASP A 638 -0.67 -1.59 -1.60
CA ASP A 638 -0.23 -0.24 -1.25
C ASP A 638 1.06 0.14 -1.98
N ARG A 639 2.04 -0.78 -2.06
CA ARG A 639 3.28 -0.59 -2.82
C ARG A 639 3.02 -0.48 -4.32
N LEU A 640 2.17 -1.34 -4.86
CA LEU A 640 1.75 -1.32 -6.26
C LEU A 640 1.26 0.07 -6.66
N ILE A 641 0.31 0.63 -5.89
CA ILE A 641 -0.24 1.96 -6.16
C ILE A 641 0.82 3.06 -5.97
N ALA A 642 1.67 2.96 -4.95
CA ALA A 642 2.74 3.93 -4.73
C ALA A 642 3.73 3.96 -5.91
N VAL A 643 4.17 2.79 -6.40
CA VAL A 643 5.08 2.68 -7.55
C VAL A 643 4.42 3.22 -8.83
N MET A 644 3.16 2.87 -9.11
CA MET A 644 2.42 3.37 -10.27
C MET A 644 2.29 4.89 -10.28
N LEU A 645 2.16 5.52 -9.12
CA LEU A 645 2.02 6.97 -8.96
C LEU A 645 3.34 7.69 -8.67
N GLY A 646 4.48 6.99 -8.67
CA GLY A 646 5.79 7.57 -8.37
C GLY A 646 5.89 8.16 -6.96
N LYS A 647 5.19 7.56 -5.96
CA LYS A 647 5.21 8.02 -4.57
C LYS A 647 6.32 7.31 -3.78
N GLU A 648 7.05 8.07 -2.97
CA GLU A 648 8.11 7.53 -2.12
C GLU A 648 7.57 6.79 -0.89
N SER A 649 6.34 7.06 -0.49
CA SER A 649 5.73 6.44 0.69
C SER A 649 4.35 5.87 0.40
N VAL A 650 4.08 4.67 0.93
CA VAL A 650 2.73 4.07 0.87
C VAL A 650 1.69 4.88 1.63
N ARG A 651 2.10 5.77 2.56
CA ARG A 651 1.19 6.66 3.29
C ARG A 651 0.47 7.65 2.37
N ASP A 652 1.05 7.95 1.21
CA ASP A 652 0.48 8.90 0.24
C ASP A 652 -0.66 8.27 -0.59
N VAL A 653 -0.82 6.96 -0.52
CA VAL A 653 -1.86 6.21 -1.25
C VAL A 653 -2.85 5.48 -0.33
N ILE A 654 -2.77 5.73 0.98
CA ILE A 654 -3.65 5.20 2.02
C ILE A 654 -4.46 6.34 2.63
N ALA A 655 -5.78 6.16 2.77
CA ALA A 655 -6.66 7.20 3.31
C ALA A 655 -6.29 7.59 4.75
N PHE A 656 -6.09 6.60 5.63
CA PHE A 656 -5.76 6.78 7.04
C PHE A 656 -4.54 5.93 7.42
N PRO A 657 -3.31 6.37 7.03
CA PRO A 657 -2.10 5.65 7.34
C PRO A 657 -1.72 5.81 8.81
N LYS A 658 -1.01 4.83 9.35
CA LYS A 658 -0.36 4.96 10.65
C LYS A 658 0.92 5.80 10.54
N SER A 659 1.27 6.50 11.62
CA SER A 659 2.53 7.25 11.76
C SER A 659 3.75 6.32 11.74
N GLY A 660 4.95 6.87 11.76
CA GLY A 660 6.19 6.08 11.91
C GLY A 660 6.29 5.32 13.25
N LYS A 661 5.39 5.60 14.20
CA LYS A 661 5.29 4.90 15.49
C LYS A 661 4.09 3.92 15.54
N GLY A 662 3.37 3.72 14.44
CA GLY A 662 2.19 2.86 14.38
C GLY A 662 0.90 3.49 14.90
N GLU A 663 0.87 4.81 15.13
CA GLU A 663 -0.26 5.52 15.70
C GLU A 663 -1.18 6.09 14.61
N ASP A 664 -2.49 5.99 14.81
CA ASP A 664 -3.44 6.80 14.06
C ASP A 664 -3.60 8.15 14.74
N MET A 665 -3.04 9.18 14.12
CA MET A 665 -2.98 10.52 14.71
C MET A 665 -4.36 11.21 14.74
N LEU A 666 -5.25 10.87 13.80
CA LEU A 666 -6.59 11.47 13.73
C LEU A 666 -7.50 10.96 14.85
N VAL A 667 -7.58 9.62 15.00
CA VAL A 667 -8.43 8.99 16.03
C VAL A 667 -7.69 8.73 17.34
N LYS A 668 -6.38 9.04 17.39
CA LYS A 668 -5.50 8.92 18.56
C LYS A 668 -5.46 7.49 19.11
N SER A 669 -5.27 6.51 18.22
CA SER A 669 -5.10 5.12 18.59
C SER A 669 -3.64 4.66 18.40
N PRO A 670 -3.12 3.71 19.20
CA PRO A 670 -3.81 3.00 20.28
C PRO A 670 -4.08 3.88 21.52
N THR A 671 -5.11 3.53 22.27
CA THR A 671 -5.50 4.21 23.52
C THR A 671 -5.25 3.32 24.73
N LYS A 672 -5.09 3.94 25.90
CA LYS A 672 -4.99 3.18 27.17
C LYS A 672 -6.28 2.41 27.43
N MET A 673 -6.15 1.15 27.78
CA MET A 673 -7.28 0.34 28.25
C MET A 673 -7.76 0.86 29.60
N THR A 674 -9.09 0.88 29.79
CA THR A 674 -9.71 1.17 31.07
C THR A 674 -9.61 -0.03 32.01
N ASP A 675 -9.72 0.19 33.33
CA ASP A 675 -9.70 -0.90 34.32
C ASP A 675 -10.78 -1.96 34.03
N GLY A 676 -11.99 -1.53 33.63
CA GLY A 676 -13.07 -2.45 33.26
C GLY A 676 -12.75 -3.28 32.01
N GLN A 677 -12.03 -2.72 31.03
CA GLN A 677 -11.57 -3.49 29.87
C GLN A 677 -10.49 -4.50 30.29
N MET A 678 -9.52 -4.07 31.12
CA MET A 678 -8.48 -4.95 31.65
C MET A 678 -9.10 -6.13 32.42
N GLU A 679 -10.08 -5.87 33.27
CA GLU A 679 -10.83 -6.90 34.01
C GLU A 679 -11.60 -7.84 33.07
N THR A 680 -12.31 -7.29 32.07
CA THR A 680 -13.10 -8.06 31.10
C THR A 680 -12.23 -9.04 30.30
N TYR A 681 -11.02 -8.61 29.94
CA TYR A 681 -10.09 -9.41 29.15
C TYR A 681 -9.03 -10.13 29.98
N HIS A 682 -9.14 -10.11 31.31
CA HIS A 682 -8.23 -10.78 32.25
C HIS A 682 -6.75 -10.36 32.09
N LEU A 683 -6.52 -9.08 31.73
CA LEU A 683 -5.19 -8.52 31.51
C LEU A 683 -4.70 -7.76 32.74
N LYS A 684 -3.39 -7.80 32.97
CA LYS A 684 -2.75 -7.07 34.04
C LYS A 684 -1.41 -6.50 33.56
N LEU A 685 -1.19 -5.22 33.81
CA LEU A 685 0.12 -4.63 33.56
C LEU A 685 1.15 -5.27 34.50
N ARG A 686 2.29 -5.66 33.95
CA ARG A 686 3.47 -5.99 34.77
C ARG A 686 4.07 -4.70 35.28
N ALA A 687 4.38 -4.66 36.57
CA ALA A 687 5.04 -3.51 37.21
C ALA A 687 6.49 -3.37 36.73
#